data_dd06116f3264de9b6579a42579540fb8
#
_entry.id   dd06116f3264de9b6579a42579540fb8
#
_cell.length_a   1.000
_cell.length_b   1.000
_cell.length_c   1.000
_cell.angle_alpha   90.00
_cell.angle_beta   90.00
_cell.angle_gamma   90.00
#
_symmetry.space_group_name_H-M   'P 1'
#
loop_
_entity.id
_entity.type
_entity.pdbx_description
1 polymer ?
#
loop_
_entity_poly.entity_id
_entity_poly.type
_entity_poly.pdbx_seq_one_letter_code
_entity_poly.pdbx_strand_id
1 'polypeptide(L)'
;MAHNQEPLAKTAVIKFNGQDFNSLRDRCLSRGLPFEDETFPAETSSIGLKLLQGKDLSSLRWMRPKDILKGRSEPHFILEGASRFDIQQGDTGDCWFLAALGSLTQNPQHLRKILMDQSFSHQYAGIFCFRFWQCGQWVEVVVDDRLPVLKKEYLFVHPRDNQEFWPCLLEKAYAKFHGSYASLHYGFLPDALVDLTGGVVTSINLHFPSDLVMLVKTAAKAGSLMTCATPAQPTGEAKRMESGLVSQHAYTVTGAERIQYGRSWEDLIRLWNPWGKTEWRGRWSDGSPEWQKAHDQQKRLLYENKEDGEFWMSCQDFQDNFSCLYICNQFPVGLNEGSMPHERWSQMMFKNRATPGDTTEGLRRDTQYIFSVPEGMESNNVIMSINIMLQNLKAREKFPLSFKVFKVDPQFQPFRKRLPPTFFSQFRNAIEGIVFKTKCNVTKSFNLRPGTYVAVISAQSEAVEFLLRIFLKMPDDDRTLDGNFNLTAPKASLLENDSQESIFRKYAQQGLNMDATQLQSLLNQELLKGTPGDTFSLDECRSIVALMDLKVNGRLEQEEFARLWGRLVHCQNVFRNTQQRSGVFLSLDLRKAIKDTDFLAGTSVSDELLELMTLRYGDSSGRVSLPSLVCLLLRLEAMAKTFQNLSKDGRGLYLTEMEWMNLVMYN
;
A
#
# COMPACT_ATOMS: atom_id res chain seq x y z
N MET A 1 11.25 -24.22 1.59
CA MET A 1 9.93 -24.04 2.20
C MET A 1 10.12 -24.07 3.70
N ALA A 2 9.92 -22.94 4.37
CA ALA A 2 9.78 -22.95 5.82
C ALA A 2 8.49 -23.69 6.16
N HIS A 3 8.58 -24.79 6.92
CA HIS A 3 7.40 -25.45 7.44
C HIS A 3 6.73 -24.56 8.46
N ASN A 4 5.43 -24.43 8.36
CA ASN A 4 4.47 -23.80 9.27
C ASN A 4 4.36 -22.27 9.23
N GLN A 5 4.30 -21.68 8.04
CA GLN A 5 3.58 -20.42 7.94
C GLN A 5 2.84 -20.43 6.61
N GLU A 6 1.54 -20.61 6.70
CA GLU A 6 0.63 -20.27 5.62
C GLU A 6 0.85 -18.81 5.27
N PRO A 7 0.88 -18.45 3.97
CA PRO A 7 0.81 -17.04 3.60
C PRO A 7 -0.40 -16.45 4.32
N LEU A 8 -0.19 -15.31 4.98
CA LEU A 8 -1.28 -14.61 5.67
C LEU A 8 -2.47 -14.52 4.71
N ALA A 9 -3.46 -15.36 4.93
CA ALA A 9 -4.75 -15.26 4.26
C ALA A 9 -5.21 -13.82 4.43
N LYS A 10 -5.90 -13.25 3.44
CA LYS A 10 -6.51 -11.90 3.54
C LYS A 10 -7.32 -11.87 4.82
N THR A 11 -6.72 -11.40 5.90
CA THR A 11 -7.28 -11.47 7.24
C THR A 11 -8.41 -10.46 7.36
N ALA A 12 -9.49 -10.88 8.02
CA ALA A 12 -10.57 -9.98 8.42
C ALA A 12 -9.99 -8.78 9.17
N VAL A 13 -10.58 -7.60 8.95
CA VAL A 13 -10.20 -6.37 9.64
C VAL A 13 -10.37 -6.58 11.16
N ILE A 14 -9.32 -6.27 11.92
CA ILE A 14 -9.34 -6.40 13.38
C ILE A 14 -10.15 -5.24 13.97
N LYS A 15 -11.00 -5.54 14.94
CA LYS A 15 -11.73 -4.54 15.73
C LYS A 15 -10.94 -4.20 16.98
N PHE A 16 -10.40 -2.99 17.04
CA PHE A 16 -9.60 -2.55 18.18
C PHE A 16 -10.41 -2.58 19.46
N ASN A 17 -9.86 -3.17 20.53
CA ASN A 17 -10.54 -3.42 21.79
C ASN A 17 -11.89 -4.16 21.66
N GLY A 18 -12.07 -4.95 20.58
CA GLY A 18 -13.31 -5.69 20.33
C GLY A 18 -14.51 -4.82 19.95
N GLN A 19 -14.32 -3.53 19.65
CA GLN A 19 -15.41 -2.60 19.34
C GLN A 19 -15.88 -2.72 17.89
N ASP A 20 -17.12 -3.16 17.69
CA ASP A 20 -17.77 -3.19 16.39
C ASP A 20 -18.53 -1.89 16.11
N PHE A 21 -18.06 -1.13 15.13
CA PHE A 21 -18.63 0.17 14.78
C PHE A 21 -20.13 0.10 14.48
N ASN A 22 -20.54 -0.84 13.62
CA ASN A 22 -21.94 -0.93 13.20
C ASN A 22 -22.85 -1.29 14.38
N SER A 23 -22.49 -2.31 15.15
CA SER A 23 -23.26 -2.75 16.31
C SER A 23 -23.37 -1.65 17.38
N LEU A 24 -22.30 -0.90 17.62
CA LEU A 24 -22.27 0.21 18.57
C LEU A 24 -23.13 1.38 18.08
N ARG A 25 -23.01 1.77 16.80
CA ARG A 25 -23.81 2.82 16.19
C ARG A 25 -25.31 2.50 16.23
N ASP A 26 -25.69 1.31 15.78
CA ASP A 26 -27.09 0.89 15.70
C ASP A 26 -27.76 0.82 17.12
N ARG A 27 -26.98 0.39 18.11
CA ARG A 27 -27.39 0.43 19.51
C ARG A 27 -27.61 1.86 20.02
N CYS A 28 -26.73 2.81 19.65
CA CYS A 28 -26.88 4.21 20.03
C CYS A 28 -28.08 4.86 19.33
N LEU A 29 -28.27 4.59 18.04
CA LEU A 29 -29.44 5.07 17.29
C LEU A 29 -30.75 4.55 17.86
N SER A 30 -30.84 3.25 18.22
CA SER A 30 -32.04 2.65 18.80
C SER A 30 -32.38 3.21 20.18
N ARG A 31 -31.37 3.66 20.93
CA ARG A 31 -31.57 4.25 22.28
C ARG A 31 -31.74 5.77 22.25
N GLY A 32 -31.48 6.42 21.12
CA GLY A 32 -31.49 7.88 21.00
C GLY A 32 -30.40 8.57 21.83
N LEU A 33 -29.31 7.87 22.17
CA LEU A 33 -28.19 8.39 22.95
C LEU A 33 -26.89 8.35 22.14
N PRO A 34 -26.11 9.42 22.12
CA PRO A 34 -24.86 9.43 21.43
C PRO A 34 -23.85 8.51 22.12
N PHE A 35 -22.94 7.93 21.30
CA PHE A 35 -21.90 7.03 21.76
C PHE A 35 -20.94 7.74 22.74
N GLU A 36 -20.58 7.03 23.78
CA GLU A 36 -19.49 7.37 24.70
C GLU A 36 -18.51 6.22 24.76
N ASP A 37 -17.23 6.54 24.47
CA ASP A 37 -16.17 5.53 24.36
C ASP A 37 -15.58 5.21 25.75
N GLU A 38 -15.97 4.07 26.30
CA GLU A 38 -15.48 3.59 27.60
C GLU A 38 -13.99 3.15 27.51
N THR A 39 -13.47 2.80 26.33
CA THR A 39 -12.09 2.34 26.15
C THR A 39 -11.10 3.48 25.87
N PHE A 40 -11.63 4.67 25.56
CA PHE A 40 -10.89 5.93 25.47
C PHE A 40 -11.75 7.07 25.99
N PRO A 41 -11.98 7.11 27.33
CA PRO A 41 -12.96 7.98 27.93
C PRO A 41 -12.60 9.46 27.83
N ALA A 42 -13.60 10.32 27.93
CA ALA A 42 -13.44 11.77 27.95
C ALA A 42 -12.84 12.26 29.27
N GLU A 43 -11.62 11.83 29.57
CA GLU A 43 -10.90 12.05 30.84
C GLU A 43 -9.43 12.42 30.60
N THR A 44 -8.76 12.89 31.65
CA THR A 44 -7.33 13.24 31.61
C THR A 44 -6.43 12.05 31.32
N SER A 45 -6.87 10.83 31.61
CA SER A 45 -6.16 9.58 31.27
C SER A 45 -5.98 9.42 29.77
N SER A 46 -6.96 9.78 28.96
CA SER A 46 -6.87 9.73 27.48
C SER A 46 -5.94 10.81 26.90
N ILE A 47 -5.76 11.93 27.61
CA ILE A 47 -4.78 12.95 27.24
C ILE A 47 -3.39 12.52 27.65
N GLY A 48 -3.21 12.07 28.87
CA GLY A 48 -1.94 11.72 29.49
C GLY A 48 -1.31 12.89 30.28
N LEU A 49 -0.89 12.59 31.51
CA LEU A 49 -0.45 13.57 32.48
C LEU A 49 0.71 14.47 32.00
N LYS A 50 1.59 13.93 31.16
CA LYS A 50 2.76 14.67 30.64
C LYS A 50 2.37 15.93 29.85
N LEU A 51 1.29 15.88 29.05
CA LEU A 51 0.81 17.03 28.26
C LEU A 51 0.01 18.03 29.12
N LEU A 52 -0.39 17.66 30.33
CA LEU A 52 -1.18 18.47 31.22
C LEU A 52 -0.37 19.17 32.30
N GLN A 53 0.93 18.85 32.42
CA GLN A 53 1.84 19.47 33.41
C GLN A 53 1.87 21.00 33.24
N GLY A 54 1.70 21.72 34.33
CA GLY A 54 1.73 23.18 34.35
C GLY A 54 0.49 23.88 33.78
N LYS A 55 -0.53 23.14 33.33
CA LYS A 55 -1.77 23.71 32.80
C LYS A 55 -2.84 23.78 33.89
N ASP A 56 -3.60 24.87 33.92
CA ASP A 56 -4.82 24.99 34.73
C ASP A 56 -5.96 24.23 34.05
N LEU A 57 -6.35 23.12 34.65
CA LEU A 57 -7.36 22.20 34.12
C LEU A 57 -8.78 22.53 34.57
N SER A 58 -9.02 23.58 35.34
CA SER A 58 -10.34 23.96 35.84
C SER A 58 -11.35 24.17 34.73
N SER A 59 -10.89 24.63 33.58
CA SER A 59 -11.71 24.89 32.36
C SER A 59 -11.65 23.77 31.31
N LEU A 60 -10.95 22.66 31.58
CA LEU A 60 -10.92 21.53 30.65
C LEU A 60 -12.32 20.92 30.51
N ARG A 61 -12.80 20.79 29.29
CA ARG A 61 -14.06 20.16 28.93
C ARG A 61 -13.87 19.28 27.70
N TRP A 62 -14.59 18.17 27.67
CA TRP A 62 -14.71 17.34 26.48
C TRP A 62 -16.05 17.67 25.83
N MET A 63 -16.01 18.21 24.62
CA MET A 63 -17.18 18.77 23.94
C MET A 63 -17.35 18.12 22.56
N ARG A 64 -18.59 17.89 22.17
CA ARG A 64 -18.91 17.44 20.81
C ARG A 64 -18.87 18.62 19.85
N PRO A 65 -18.57 18.39 18.54
CA PRO A 65 -18.49 19.46 17.54
C PRO A 65 -19.73 20.38 17.53
N LYS A 66 -20.94 19.83 17.64
CA LYS A 66 -22.18 20.63 17.73
C LYS A 66 -22.16 21.60 18.91
N ASP A 67 -21.66 21.17 20.06
CA ASP A 67 -21.59 22.00 21.27
C ASP A 67 -20.49 23.06 21.16
N ILE A 68 -19.36 22.73 20.50
CA ILE A 68 -18.27 23.65 20.24
C ILE A 68 -18.75 24.78 19.32
N LEU A 69 -19.47 24.44 18.25
CA LEU A 69 -19.98 25.40 17.26
C LEU A 69 -21.13 26.25 17.79
N LYS A 70 -21.83 25.84 18.86
CA LYS A 70 -22.91 26.57 19.50
C LYS A 70 -24.02 27.05 18.54
N GLY A 71 -24.34 26.24 17.53
CA GLY A 71 -25.37 26.55 16.54
C GLY A 71 -24.97 27.65 15.52
N ARG A 72 -23.70 28.08 15.49
CA ARG A 72 -23.22 29.07 14.50
C ARG A 72 -23.09 28.48 13.10
N SER A 73 -22.78 27.22 13.02
CA SER A 73 -22.68 26.39 11.80
C SER A 73 -22.92 24.93 12.13
N GLU A 74 -23.23 24.13 11.13
CA GLU A 74 -23.31 22.66 11.28
C GLU A 74 -21.92 22.04 11.15
N PRO A 75 -21.58 21.01 11.93
CA PRO A 75 -20.34 20.28 11.78
C PRO A 75 -20.39 19.37 10.55
N HIS A 76 -19.30 19.32 9.82
CA HIS A 76 -19.09 18.41 8.70
C HIS A 76 -17.97 17.44 9.03
N PHE A 77 -18.07 16.21 8.54
CA PHE A 77 -16.94 15.28 8.60
C PHE A 77 -15.90 15.67 7.54
N ILE A 78 -16.30 15.76 6.29
CA ILE A 78 -15.55 16.28 5.17
C ILE A 78 -16.41 17.30 4.44
N LEU A 79 -15.84 18.46 4.09
CA LEU A 79 -16.47 19.53 3.33
C LEU A 79 -15.61 19.82 2.08
N GLU A 80 -16.22 19.71 0.88
CA GLU A 80 -15.54 19.96 -0.40
C GLU A 80 -14.31 19.09 -0.70
N GLY A 81 -14.11 18.00 0.06
CA GLY A 81 -13.00 17.07 -0.08
C GLY A 81 -11.91 17.27 0.99
N ALA A 82 -11.33 16.18 1.44
CA ALA A 82 -10.29 16.22 2.46
C ALA A 82 -8.93 16.65 1.89
N SER A 83 -8.32 17.65 2.49
CA SER A 83 -7.04 18.22 2.08
C SER A 83 -6.09 18.41 3.27
N ARG A 84 -4.79 18.60 3.00
CA ARG A 84 -3.81 18.95 4.04
C ARG A 84 -4.11 20.30 4.70
N PHE A 85 -4.78 21.20 3.98
CA PHE A 85 -5.11 22.53 4.48
C PHE A 85 -6.21 22.53 5.55
N ASP A 86 -6.92 21.41 5.73
CA ASP A 86 -7.90 21.23 6.81
C ASP A 86 -7.22 20.90 8.14
N ILE A 87 -5.94 20.56 8.12
CA ILE A 87 -5.15 20.13 9.28
C ILE A 87 -4.47 21.32 9.90
N GLN A 88 -4.66 21.54 11.20
CA GLN A 88 -3.92 22.51 11.98
C GLN A 88 -3.48 21.89 13.31
N GLN A 89 -2.17 21.74 13.49
CA GLN A 89 -1.58 21.12 14.67
C GLN A 89 -1.85 21.92 15.95
N GLY A 90 -2.16 21.21 17.04
CA GLY A 90 -2.34 21.79 18.36
C GLY A 90 -1.11 21.62 19.27
N ASP A 91 -1.38 21.44 20.56
CA ASP A 91 -0.37 21.45 21.64
C ASP A 91 0.44 20.14 21.79
N THR A 92 0.33 19.18 20.88
CA THR A 92 1.14 17.95 20.95
C THR A 92 2.24 17.93 19.89
N GLY A 93 3.35 17.24 20.16
CA GLY A 93 4.46 17.04 19.22
C GLY A 93 4.20 15.89 18.24
N ASP A 94 3.05 15.87 17.60
CA ASP A 94 2.63 14.83 16.66
C ASP A 94 2.81 15.23 15.18
N CYS A 95 3.66 16.21 14.91
CA CYS A 95 4.00 16.65 13.54
C CYS A 95 4.41 15.49 12.62
N TRP A 96 5.03 14.44 13.16
CA TRP A 96 5.40 13.23 12.44
C TRP A 96 4.18 12.47 11.88
N PHE A 97 3.07 12.42 12.61
CA PHE A 97 1.81 11.85 12.15
C PHE A 97 1.12 12.79 11.15
N LEU A 98 1.04 14.08 11.48
CA LEU A 98 0.35 15.06 10.64
C LEU A 98 1.04 15.31 9.31
N ALA A 99 2.38 15.25 9.26
CA ALA A 99 3.10 15.31 7.99
C ALA A 99 2.84 14.08 7.09
N ALA A 100 2.77 12.89 7.69
CA ALA A 100 2.37 11.69 6.97
C ALA A 100 0.92 11.78 6.47
N LEU A 101 0.02 12.31 7.30
CA LEU A 101 -1.38 12.56 6.94
C LEU A 101 -1.50 13.60 5.81
N GLY A 102 -0.74 14.69 5.88
CA GLY A 102 -0.66 15.69 4.81
C GLY A 102 -0.22 15.08 3.48
N SER A 103 0.74 14.15 3.51
CA SER A 103 1.13 13.41 2.30
C SER A 103 0.01 12.47 1.82
N LEU A 104 -0.71 11.83 2.71
CA LEU A 104 -1.83 10.94 2.38
C LEU A 104 -2.98 11.68 1.67
N THR A 105 -3.19 12.97 1.96
CA THR A 105 -4.22 13.78 1.28
C THR A 105 -3.96 13.93 -0.22
N GLN A 106 -2.73 13.72 -0.68
CA GLN A 106 -2.39 13.71 -2.11
C GLN A 106 -2.81 12.41 -2.81
N ASN A 107 -3.27 11.40 -2.04
CA ASN A 107 -3.82 10.15 -2.54
C ASN A 107 -5.26 9.93 -2.01
N PRO A 108 -6.27 10.58 -2.63
CA PRO A 108 -7.65 10.56 -2.14
C PRO A 108 -8.25 9.15 -2.02
N GLN A 109 -7.87 8.24 -2.93
CA GLN A 109 -8.35 6.85 -2.89
C GLN A 109 -7.85 6.11 -1.65
N HIS A 110 -6.60 6.35 -1.26
CA HIS A 110 -6.04 5.74 -0.06
C HIS A 110 -6.58 6.40 1.21
N LEU A 111 -6.70 7.73 1.22
CA LEU A 111 -7.27 8.47 2.33
C LEU A 111 -8.71 8.02 2.63
N ARG A 112 -9.54 7.79 1.60
CA ARG A 112 -10.91 7.27 1.76
C ARG A 112 -10.94 5.92 2.49
N LYS A 113 -9.96 5.05 2.30
CA LYS A 113 -9.88 3.76 3.01
C LYS A 113 -9.66 3.93 4.51
N ILE A 114 -8.96 5.01 4.90
CA ILE A 114 -8.70 5.36 6.30
C ILE A 114 -9.90 6.02 6.93
N LEU A 115 -10.46 7.04 6.25
CA LEU A 115 -11.55 7.88 6.78
C LEU A 115 -12.90 7.19 6.74
N MET A 116 -13.11 6.24 5.82
CA MET A 116 -14.39 5.60 5.58
C MET A 116 -15.50 6.63 5.24
N ASP A 117 -16.69 6.17 4.87
CA ASP A 117 -17.81 7.06 4.59
C ASP A 117 -18.60 7.33 5.88
N GLN A 118 -18.48 8.52 6.44
CA GLN A 118 -19.05 8.92 7.71
C GLN A 118 -19.57 10.37 7.65
N SER A 119 -20.50 10.72 8.52
CA SER A 119 -21.18 12.01 8.47
C SER A 119 -21.73 12.43 9.83
N PHE A 120 -21.89 13.75 10.05
CA PHE A 120 -22.60 14.32 11.19
C PHE A 120 -24.12 14.43 10.96
N SER A 121 -24.62 14.09 9.78
CA SER A 121 -26.03 14.19 9.41
C SER A 121 -26.72 12.83 9.26
N HIS A 122 -26.16 11.96 8.42
CA HIS A 122 -26.76 10.65 8.14
C HIS A 122 -26.31 9.60 9.15
N GLN A 123 -27.26 8.94 9.82
CA GLN A 123 -27.00 7.92 10.86
C GLN A 123 -26.01 8.38 11.94
N TYR A 124 -26.03 9.66 12.26
CA TYR A 124 -25.14 10.21 13.27
C TYR A 124 -25.53 9.72 14.67
N ALA A 125 -24.58 9.12 15.35
CA ALA A 125 -24.71 8.61 16.70
C ALA A 125 -23.55 9.02 17.63
N GLY A 126 -22.80 10.06 17.28
CA GLY A 126 -21.62 10.52 18.04
C GLY A 126 -20.45 9.53 18.01
N ILE A 127 -20.41 8.64 17.03
CA ILE A 127 -19.42 7.58 16.87
C ILE A 127 -18.76 7.69 15.51
N PHE A 128 -17.43 7.51 15.47
CA PHE A 128 -16.63 7.52 14.26
C PHE A 128 -15.63 6.37 14.26
N CYS A 129 -15.21 5.91 13.07
CA CYS A 129 -14.34 4.77 12.89
C CYS A 129 -13.26 5.10 11.88
N PHE A 130 -12.03 4.68 12.18
CA PHE A 130 -10.86 4.89 11.31
C PHE A 130 -10.06 3.60 11.20
N ARG A 131 -9.28 3.47 10.14
CA ARG A 131 -8.46 2.30 9.90
C ARG A 131 -6.98 2.66 9.98
N PHE A 132 -6.24 1.83 10.72
CA PHE A 132 -4.77 1.86 10.77
C PHE A 132 -4.23 0.48 10.45
N TRP A 133 -3.05 0.44 9.87
CA TRP A 133 -2.39 -0.82 9.59
C TRP A 133 -1.43 -1.20 10.72
N GLN A 134 -1.48 -2.47 11.15
CA GLN A 134 -0.59 -2.99 12.17
C GLN A 134 -0.18 -4.42 11.88
N CYS A 135 1.11 -4.69 11.77
CA CYS A 135 1.68 -6.04 11.62
C CYS A 135 0.93 -6.92 10.60
N GLY A 136 0.70 -6.41 9.40
CA GLY A 136 0.09 -7.18 8.30
C GLY A 136 -1.43 -7.12 8.24
N GLN A 137 -2.11 -6.39 9.13
CA GLN A 137 -3.56 -6.35 9.23
C GLN A 137 -4.07 -4.91 9.37
N TRP A 138 -5.25 -4.65 8.80
CA TRP A 138 -5.97 -3.41 9.05
C TRP A 138 -6.75 -3.53 10.36
N VAL A 139 -6.72 -2.46 11.15
CA VAL A 139 -7.36 -2.37 12.46
C VAL A 139 -8.36 -1.23 12.42
N GLU A 140 -9.61 -1.50 12.72
CA GLU A 140 -10.66 -0.49 12.90
C GLU A 140 -10.64 0.04 14.34
N VAL A 141 -10.49 1.36 14.46
CA VAL A 141 -10.47 2.07 15.73
C VAL A 141 -11.69 2.96 15.81
N VAL A 142 -12.56 2.67 16.76
CA VAL A 142 -13.79 3.43 17.04
C VAL A 142 -13.51 4.50 18.09
N VAL A 143 -14.03 5.71 17.90
CA VAL A 143 -13.98 6.80 18.90
C VAL A 143 -15.33 7.49 18.99
N ASP A 144 -15.61 8.12 20.13
CA ASP A 144 -16.67 9.13 20.19
C ASP A 144 -16.14 10.50 19.69
N ASP A 145 -17.04 11.40 19.40
CA ASP A 145 -16.73 12.72 18.85
C ASP A 145 -16.50 13.82 19.91
N ARG A 146 -16.33 13.46 21.18
CA ARG A 146 -15.94 14.40 22.22
C ARG A 146 -14.46 14.77 22.07
N LEU A 147 -14.17 16.06 21.92
CA LEU A 147 -12.84 16.62 21.76
C LEU A 147 -12.44 17.43 22.99
N PRO A 148 -11.18 17.37 23.45
CA PRO A 148 -10.73 18.14 24.60
C PRO A 148 -10.53 19.61 24.23
N VAL A 149 -11.20 20.47 25.02
CA VAL A 149 -11.18 21.93 24.88
C VAL A 149 -10.73 22.54 26.20
N LEU A 150 -9.72 23.41 26.15
CA LEU A 150 -9.17 24.11 27.30
C LEU A 150 -9.27 25.62 27.05
N LYS A 151 -9.83 26.35 28.02
CA LYS A 151 -10.05 27.83 27.91
C LYS A 151 -10.80 28.26 26.64
N LYS A 152 -11.74 27.43 26.18
CA LYS A 152 -12.53 27.58 24.95
C LYS A 152 -11.78 27.37 23.64
N GLU A 153 -10.56 26.89 23.67
CA GLU A 153 -9.76 26.56 22.49
C GLU A 153 -9.53 25.04 22.40
N TYR A 154 -9.36 24.53 21.20
CA TYR A 154 -8.99 23.14 21.01
C TYR A 154 -7.59 22.89 21.61
N LEU A 155 -7.42 21.78 22.31
CA LEU A 155 -6.13 21.43 22.89
C LEU A 155 -5.19 20.78 21.85
N PHE A 156 -5.74 20.08 20.89
CA PHE A 156 -5.02 19.33 19.88
C PHE A 156 -5.39 19.80 18.47
N VAL A 157 -5.28 18.93 17.46
CA VAL A 157 -5.66 19.28 16.09
C VAL A 157 -7.04 19.92 16.05
N HIS A 158 -7.16 21.00 15.33
CA HIS A 158 -8.38 21.74 15.18
C HIS A 158 -8.66 22.08 13.71
N PRO A 159 -9.95 22.27 13.36
CA PRO A 159 -10.30 22.64 12.00
C PRO A 159 -9.89 24.07 11.70
N ARG A 160 -9.39 24.30 10.49
CA ARG A 160 -8.95 25.63 10.06
C ARG A 160 -10.11 26.62 9.98
N ASP A 161 -11.26 26.16 9.50
CA ASP A 161 -12.49 26.95 9.32
C ASP A 161 -13.57 26.70 10.37
N ASN A 162 -13.25 25.91 11.41
CA ASN A 162 -14.15 25.49 12.49
C ASN A 162 -15.40 24.70 12.04
N GLN A 163 -15.40 24.06 10.87
CA GLN A 163 -16.57 23.30 10.40
C GLN A 163 -16.25 21.84 10.04
N GLU A 164 -15.00 21.52 9.70
CA GLU A 164 -14.58 20.22 9.17
C GLU A 164 -13.76 19.45 10.20
N PHE A 165 -14.26 18.30 10.64
CA PHE A 165 -13.75 17.62 11.85
C PHE A 165 -12.98 16.31 11.59
N TRP A 166 -12.83 15.85 10.35
CA TRP A 166 -12.11 14.61 10.09
C TRP A 166 -10.68 14.60 10.65
N PRO A 167 -9.88 15.70 10.61
CA PRO A 167 -8.53 15.66 11.15
C PRO A 167 -8.50 15.50 12.67
N CYS A 168 -9.39 16.18 13.39
CA CYS A 168 -9.49 16.09 14.85
C CYS A 168 -9.88 14.69 15.32
N LEU A 169 -10.83 14.09 14.63
CA LEU A 169 -11.35 12.76 14.98
C LEU A 169 -10.36 11.66 14.60
N LEU A 170 -9.64 11.83 13.47
CA LEU A 170 -8.58 10.91 13.08
C LEU A 170 -7.39 10.97 14.05
N GLU A 171 -6.96 12.16 14.46
CA GLU A 171 -5.93 12.32 15.51
C GLU A 171 -6.36 11.64 16.81
N LYS A 172 -7.61 11.84 17.24
CA LYS A 172 -8.16 11.17 18.42
C LYS A 172 -8.12 9.64 18.31
N ALA A 173 -8.52 9.10 17.15
CA ALA A 173 -8.46 7.67 16.90
C ALA A 173 -7.01 7.15 16.91
N TYR A 174 -6.07 7.92 16.38
CA TYR A 174 -4.65 7.58 16.39
C TYR A 174 -4.08 7.67 17.81
N ALA A 175 -4.50 8.67 18.62
CA ALA A 175 -4.14 8.76 20.03
C ALA A 175 -4.67 7.54 20.82
N LYS A 176 -5.90 7.12 20.57
CA LYS A 176 -6.45 5.89 21.16
C LYS A 176 -5.65 4.66 20.74
N PHE A 177 -5.32 4.53 19.44
CA PHE A 177 -4.52 3.43 18.91
C PHE A 177 -3.14 3.32 19.57
N HIS A 178 -2.53 4.46 19.94
CA HIS A 178 -1.27 4.56 20.68
C HIS A 178 -1.43 4.61 22.23
N GLY A 179 -2.66 4.64 22.74
CA GLY A 179 -2.97 4.61 24.15
C GLY A 179 -3.37 5.96 24.76
N SER A 180 -2.82 7.09 24.29
CA SER A 180 -3.15 8.45 24.74
C SER A 180 -2.62 9.49 23.76
N TYR A 181 -3.09 10.75 23.85
CA TYR A 181 -2.48 11.86 23.11
C TYR A 181 -1.01 12.09 23.51
N ALA A 182 -0.63 11.88 24.76
CA ALA A 182 0.75 11.97 25.22
C ALA A 182 1.66 10.93 24.54
N SER A 183 1.12 9.80 24.12
CA SER A 183 1.89 8.78 23.40
C SER A 183 2.26 9.20 21.98
N LEU A 184 1.59 10.21 21.42
CA LEU A 184 1.92 10.80 20.11
C LEU A 184 3.05 11.82 20.20
N HIS A 185 3.43 12.25 21.39
CA HIS A 185 4.42 13.30 21.60
C HIS A 185 5.82 12.80 21.23
N TYR A 186 6.37 13.28 20.13
CA TYR A 186 7.65 12.88 19.53
C TYR A 186 7.72 11.41 19.09
N GLY A 187 7.16 11.10 17.95
CA GLY A 187 7.27 9.80 17.28
C GLY A 187 8.18 9.82 16.05
N PHE A 188 8.05 8.80 15.22
CA PHE A 188 8.86 8.61 14.03
C PHE A 188 8.00 8.66 12.76
N LEU A 189 8.38 9.50 11.80
CA LEU A 189 7.75 9.60 10.48
C LEU A 189 7.53 8.23 9.79
N PRO A 190 8.51 7.31 9.74
CA PRO A 190 8.29 6.00 9.14
C PRO A 190 7.17 5.20 9.79
N ASP A 191 6.96 5.32 11.10
CA ASP A 191 5.88 4.60 11.80
C ASP A 191 4.51 5.10 11.33
N ALA A 192 4.30 6.42 11.28
CA ALA A 192 3.04 6.98 10.77
C ALA A 192 2.77 6.62 9.31
N LEU A 193 3.79 6.66 8.46
CA LEU A 193 3.66 6.28 7.05
C LEU A 193 3.21 4.82 6.89
N VAL A 194 3.77 3.92 7.71
CA VAL A 194 3.39 2.50 7.70
C VAL A 194 2.01 2.29 8.29
N ASP A 195 1.69 2.91 9.42
CA ASP A 195 0.39 2.78 10.10
C ASP A 195 -0.76 3.28 9.22
N LEU A 196 -0.51 4.30 8.39
CA LEU A 196 -1.50 4.84 7.45
C LEU A 196 -1.59 4.04 6.13
N THR A 197 -0.59 3.26 5.75
CA THR A 197 -0.55 2.67 4.39
C THR A 197 -0.35 1.16 4.36
N GLY A 198 0.28 0.59 5.40
CA GLY A 198 0.85 -0.75 5.33
C GLY A 198 2.05 -0.87 4.39
N GLY A 199 2.58 0.26 3.93
CA GLY A 199 3.64 0.34 2.94
C GLY A 199 5.03 0.01 3.49
N VAL A 200 6.02 0.23 2.63
CA VAL A 200 7.45 0.11 2.94
C VAL A 200 8.09 1.48 2.79
N VAL A 201 8.86 1.88 3.79
CA VAL A 201 9.51 3.19 3.81
C VAL A 201 10.96 3.07 3.37
N THR A 202 11.33 3.84 2.36
CA THR A 202 12.73 4.06 1.95
C THR A 202 13.20 5.39 2.51
N SER A 203 14.34 5.39 3.20
CA SER A 203 14.99 6.60 3.70
C SER A 203 16.09 7.03 2.75
N ILE A 204 15.99 8.24 2.24
CA ILE A 204 16.98 8.86 1.35
C ILE A 204 17.86 9.79 2.16
N ASN A 205 19.17 9.57 2.07
CA ASN A 205 20.16 10.46 2.69
C ASN A 205 20.42 11.65 1.76
N LEU A 206 20.13 12.85 2.24
CA LEU A 206 20.21 14.09 1.46
C LEU A 206 21.66 14.60 1.23
N HIS A 207 22.65 14.02 1.92
CA HIS A 207 24.07 14.41 1.74
C HIS A 207 24.72 13.79 0.50
N PHE A 208 24.07 12.82 -0.14
CA PHE A 208 24.57 12.25 -1.40
C PHE A 208 23.92 12.95 -2.58
N PRO A 209 24.70 13.24 -3.63
CA PRO A 209 24.15 13.86 -4.85
C PRO A 209 23.12 12.92 -5.49
N SER A 210 21.88 13.37 -5.54
CA SER A 210 20.79 12.71 -6.26
C SER A 210 19.98 13.80 -6.98
N ASP A 211 19.47 13.50 -8.16
CA ASP A 211 18.48 14.36 -8.80
C ASP A 211 17.16 14.30 -8.02
N LEU A 212 17.04 15.19 -7.02
CA LEU A 212 15.87 15.25 -6.14
C LEU A 212 14.57 15.52 -6.91
N VAL A 213 14.62 16.31 -7.98
CA VAL A 213 13.43 16.61 -8.78
C VAL A 213 12.95 15.34 -9.48
N MET A 214 13.86 14.62 -10.12
CA MET A 214 13.53 13.35 -10.78
C MET A 214 13.02 12.32 -9.77
N LEU A 215 13.68 12.19 -8.63
CA LEU A 215 13.33 11.27 -7.56
C LEU A 215 11.92 11.57 -7.00
N VAL A 216 11.63 12.80 -6.64
CA VAL A 216 10.31 13.20 -6.10
C VAL A 216 9.22 13.04 -7.15
N LYS A 217 9.48 13.41 -8.41
CA LYS A 217 8.50 13.21 -9.51
C LYS A 217 8.24 11.73 -9.79
N THR A 218 9.27 10.89 -9.77
CA THR A 218 9.13 9.44 -9.95
C THR A 218 8.31 8.83 -8.82
N ALA A 219 8.64 9.19 -7.58
CA ALA A 219 7.89 8.75 -6.40
C ALA A 219 6.43 9.21 -6.45
N ALA A 220 6.17 10.47 -6.82
CA ALA A 220 4.81 10.99 -6.96
C ALA A 220 3.99 10.25 -8.02
N LYS A 221 4.57 9.95 -9.18
CA LYS A 221 3.92 9.13 -10.23
C LYS A 221 3.57 7.73 -9.76
N ALA A 222 4.38 7.16 -8.87
CA ALA A 222 4.11 5.86 -8.25
C ALA A 222 3.08 5.93 -7.11
N GLY A 223 2.52 7.11 -6.81
CA GLY A 223 1.56 7.31 -5.72
C GLY A 223 2.18 7.25 -4.32
N SER A 224 3.50 7.51 -4.22
CA SER A 224 4.24 7.49 -2.96
C SER A 224 3.78 8.58 -1.99
N LEU A 225 3.79 8.26 -0.70
CA LEU A 225 3.76 9.26 0.34
C LEU A 225 5.19 9.73 0.63
N MET A 226 5.37 11.05 0.74
CA MET A 226 6.68 11.65 0.93
C MET A 226 6.68 12.65 2.08
N THR A 227 7.64 12.49 2.98
CA THR A 227 7.84 13.36 4.15
C THR A 227 9.31 13.62 4.41
N CYS A 228 9.62 14.71 5.10
CA CYS A 228 10.98 15.03 5.52
C CYS A 228 11.00 15.61 6.93
N ALA A 229 12.18 15.72 7.52
CA ALA A 229 12.34 16.30 8.85
C ALA A 229 13.60 17.15 8.94
N THR A 230 13.49 18.25 9.69
CA THR A 230 14.64 19.07 10.10
C THR A 230 15.44 18.34 11.20
N PRO A 231 16.75 18.61 11.32
CA PRO A 231 17.58 18.00 12.35
C PRO A 231 17.09 18.29 13.77
N ALA A 232 17.33 17.33 14.66
CA ALA A 232 17.10 17.53 16.10
C ALA A 232 18.06 18.57 16.67
N GLN A 233 17.55 19.40 17.57
CA GLN A 233 18.35 20.36 18.34
C GLN A 233 18.75 19.76 19.69
N PRO A 234 19.87 20.20 20.28
CA PRO A 234 20.29 19.74 21.60
C PRO A 234 19.27 19.99 22.72
N THR A 235 18.39 21.00 22.55
CA THR A 235 17.33 21.35 23.51
C THR A 235 16.17 20.37 23.50
N GLY A 236 16.03 19.50 22.47
CA GLY A 236 14.95 18.52 22.36
C GLY A 236 13.56 19.11 22.08
N GLU A 237 13.45 20.41 21.82
CA GLU A 237 12.18 21.10 21.56
C GLU A 237 12.12 21.66 20.14
N ALA A 238 10.91 21.61 19.55
CA ALA A 238 10.63 22.25 18.26
C ALA A 238 10.66 23.77 18.42
N LYS A 239 11.60 24.45 17.73
CA LYS A 239 11.77 25.90 17.82
C LYS A 239 11.82 26.52 16.43
N ARG A 240 11.12 27.64 16.27
CA ARG A 240 11.21 28.44 15.05
C ARG A 240 12.61 29.02 14.88
N MET A 241 13.20 28.78 13.72
CA MET A 241 14.50 29.31 13.33
C MET A 241 14.35 30.65 12.58
N GLU A 242 15.44 31.40 12.47
CA GLU A 242 15.46 32.66 11.70
C GLU A 242 15.09 32.48 10.22
N SER A 243 15.47 31.34 9.67
CA SER A 243 15.10 30.92 8.30
C SER A 243 13.60 30.74 8.07
N GLY A 244 12.79 30.79 9.13
CA GLY A 244 11.35 30.49 9.09
C GLY A 244 11.01 29.01 9.28
N LEU A 245 11.96 28.09 9.12
CA LEU A 245 11.75 26.67 9.41
C LEU A 245 11.65 26.42 10.93
N VAL A 246 11.11 25.27 11.27
CA VAL A 246 11.01 24.78 12.65
C VAL A 246 12.02 23.64 12.85
N SER A 247 12.84 23.70 13.88
CA SER A 247 13.77 22.63 14.23
C SER A 247 13.04 21.42 14.80
N GLN A 248 13.61 20.21 14.65
CA GLN A 248 13.03 18.96 15.16
C GLN A 248 11.55 18.79 14.74
N HIS A 249 11.25 19.10 13.48
CA HIS A 249 9.89 19.16 12.96
C HIS A 249 9.76 18.41 11.66
N ALA A 250 8.59 17.83 11.45
CA ALA A 250 8.27 17.06 10.27
C ALA A 250 7.46 17.91 9.27
N TYR A 251 7.74 17.71 7.99
CA TYR A 251 7.09 18.38 6.85
C TYR A 251 6.61 17.34 5.82
N THR A 252 5.55 17.68 5.11
CA THR A 252 5.14 16.93 3.92
C THR A 252 5.89 17.43 2.70
N VAL A 253 6.37 16.53 1.84
CA VAL A 253 6.85 16.88 0.50
C VAL A 253 5.67 16.82 -0.45
N THR A 254 5.33 17.96 -1.06
CA THR A 254 4.13 18.11 -1.89
C THR A 254 4.42 18.23 -3.37
N GLY A 255 5.69 18.43 -3.76
CA GLY A 255 6.09 18.50 -5.15
C GLY A 255 7.56 18.82 -5.35
N ALA A 256 8.01 18.72 -6.58
CA ALA A 256 9.31 19.19 -7.03
C ALA A 256 9.25 19.59 -8.50
N GLU A 257 9.95 20.65 -8.87
CA GLU A 257 9.97 21.17 -10.23
C GLU A 257 11.34 21.76 -10.60
N ARG A 258 11.69 21.61 -11.87
CA ARG A 258 12.81 22.34 -12.47
C ARG A 258 12.27 23.59 -13.16
N ILE A 259 12.68 24.77 -12.72
CA ILE A 259 12.19 26.05 -13.20
C ILE A 259 13.28 26.80 -13.96
N GLN A 260 12.89 27.48 -15.04
CA GLN A 260 13.79 28.37 -15.74
C GLN A 260 13.87 29.72 -15.00
N TYR A 261 15.09 30.10 -14.63
CA TYR A 261 15.40 31.31 -13.87
C TYR A 261 16.43 32.16 -14.66
N GLY A 262 15.98 33.21 -15.31
CA GLY A 262 16.82 33.96 -16.21
C GLY A 262 17.33 33.13 -17.38
N ARG A 263 18.65 32.92 -17.45
CA ARG A 263 19.31 32.07 -18.47
C ARG A 263 19.72 30.67 -17.95
N SER A 264 19.43 30.37 -16.70
CA SER A 264 19.77 29.11 -16.03
C SER A 264 18.52 28.35 -15.60
N TRP A 265 18.74 27.16 -15.04
CA TRP A 265 17.69 26.34 -14.46
C TRP A 265 17.94 26.21 -12.95
N GLU A 266 16.87 26.17 -12.19
CA GLU A 266 16.90 25.91 -10.75
C GLU A 266 15.97 24.74 -10.40
N ASP A 267 16.42 23.86 -9.51
CA ASP A 267 15.66 22.76 -9.00
C ASP A 267 15.00 23.12 -7.69
N LEU A 268 13.67 23.03 -7.64
CA LEU A 268 12.85 23.41 -6.50
C LEU A 268 12.12 22.21 -5.91
N ILE A 269 11.91 22.26 -4.60
CA ILE A 269 11.07 21.33 -3.86
C ILE A 269 9.99 22.11 -3.11
N ARG A 270 8.78 21.56 -3.05
CA ARG A 270 7.65 22.16 -2.35
C ARG A 270 7.34 21.36 -1.08
N LEU A 271 7.19 22.06 0.02
CA LEU A 271 6.96 21.49 1.35
C LEU A 271 5.73 22.12 1.98
N TRP A 272 5.05 21.34 2.84
CA TRP A 272 3.95 21.81 3.66
C TRP A 272 4.24 21.58 5.14
N ASN A 273 4.01 22.60 5.97
CA ASN A 273 4.15 22.59 7.42
C ASN A 273 2.82 22.25 8.08
N PRO A 274 2.71 21.18 8.89
CA PRO A 274 1.48 20.81 9.60
C PRO A 274 0.92 21.88 10.56
N TRP A 275 1.70 22.91 10.87
CA TRP A 275 1.20 24.06 11.61
C TRP A 275 0.24 24.94 10.79
N GLY A 276 0.16 24.72 9.47
CA GLY A 276 -0.64 25.52 8.56
C GLY A 276 -0.17 26.98 8.44
N LYS A 277 1.02 27.27 8.89
CA LYS A 277 1.69 28.57 8.91
C LYS A 277 3.17 28.39 9.23
N THR A 278 3.95 29.45 9.21
CA THR A 278 5.39 29.40 9.53
C THR A 278 6.17 28.72 8.42
N GLU A 279 6.56 29.53 7.45
CA GLU A 279 7.12 29.11 6.17
C GLU A 279 8.57 29.55 6.04
N TRP A 280 9.27 28.96 5.06
CA TRP A 280 10.60 29.30 4.63
C TRP A 280 10.69 30.80 4.23
N ARG A 281 11.79 31.45 4.57
CA ARG A 281 12.03 32.88 4.31
C ARG A 281 13.24 33.14 3.41
N GLY A 282 13.88 32.10 2.90
CA GLY A 282 15.00 32.20 2.00
C GLY A 282 14.59 32.32 0.54
N ARG A 283 15.50 31.97 -0.34
CA ARG A 283 15.25 31.97 -1.79
C ARG A 283 14.05 31.08 -2.15
N TRP A 284 13.25 31.51 -3.11
CA TRP A 284 12.04 30.85 -3.59
C TRP A 284 10.90 30.76 -2.56
N SER A 285 11.03 31.43 -1.41
CA SER A 285 9.90 31.58 -0.49
C SER A 285 8.81 32.46 -1.07
N ASP A 286 7.66 32.46 -0.45
CA ASP A 286 6.55 33.33 -0.81
C ASP A 286 6.96 34.81 -0.81
N GLY A 287 6.62 35.50 -1.89
CA GLY A 287 7.01 36.92 -2.07
C GLY A 287 8.48 37.17 -2.41
N SER A 288 9.32 36.12 -2.54
CA SER A 288 10.75 36.32 -2.82
C SER A 288 11.03 36.85 -4.22
N PRO A 289 12.13 37.63 -4.41
CA PRO A 289 12.44 38.27 -5.70
C PRO A 289 12.80 37.28 -6.81
N GLU A 290 13.14 36.03 -6.49
CA GLU A 290 13.43 34.97 -7.46
C GLU A 290 12.25 34.74 -8.40
N TRP A 291 11.02 34.78 -7.89
CA TRP A 291 9.81 34.59 -8.68
C TRP A 291 9.60 35.65 -9.77
N GLN A 292 10.19 36.85 -9.60
CA GLN A 292 10.13 37.88 -10.64
C GLN A 292 10.96 37.58 -11.88
N LYS A 293 12.02 36.75 -11.73
CA LYS A 293 12.91 36.33 -12.80
C LYS A 293 12.60 34.94 -13.34
N ALA A 294 11.60 34.27 -12.76
CA ALA A 294 11.13 32.97 -13.23
C ALA A 294 10.36 33.10 -14.54
N HIS A 295 10.41 32.06 -15.37
CA HIS A 295 9.67 32.02 -16.63
C HIS A 295 8.16 32.13 -16.37
N ASP A 296 7.49 33.06 -17.05
CA ASP A 296 6.10 33.45 -16.77
C ASP A 296 5.09 32.29 -16.74
N GLN A 297 5.20 31.35 -17.66
CA GLN A 297 4.30 30.21 -17.71
C GLN A 297 4.47 29.29 -16.47
N GLN A 298 5.71 28.99 -16.09
CA GLN A 298 6.00 28.18 -14.92
C GLN A 298 5.63 28.91 -13.63
N LYS A 299 5.90 30.23 -13.57
CA LYS A 299 5.48 31.06 -12.43
C LYS A 299 3.97 31.00 -12.22
N ARG A 300 3.16 31.13 -13.28
CA ARG A 300 1.68 31.09 -13.17
C ARG A 300 1.17 29.74 -12.63
N LEU A 301 1.89 28.66 -12.84
CA LEU A 301 1.51 27.30 -12.41
C LEU A 301 1.97 26.99 -10.99
N LEU A 302 3.09 27.56 -10.55
CA LEU A 302 3.78 27.12 -9.34
C LEU A 302 3.69 28.12 -8.19
N TYR A 303 3.64 29.43 -8.53
CA TYR A 303 3.72 30.48 -7.52
C TYR A 303 2.36 30.79 -6.93
N GLU A 304 2.24 30.61 -5.64
CA GLU A 304 1.18 31.15 -4.79
C GLU A 304 1.83 31.92 -3.64
N ASN A 305 1.21 33.00 -3.22
CA ASN A 305 1.64 33.80 -2.06
C ASN A 305 0.53 33.73 -1.01
N LYS A 306 0.55 32.71 -0.17
CA LYS A 306 -0.45 32.48 0.88
C LYS A 306 0.23 31.97 2.13
N GLU A 307 -0.16 32.46 3.28
CA GLU A 307 0.28 31.91 4.55
C GLU A 307 -0.59 30.69 4.93
N ASP A 308 -0.33 29.56 4.27
CA ASP A 308 -1.07 28.31 4.46
C ASP A 308 -0.17 27.12 4.88
N GLY A 309 1.09 27.42 5.12
CA GLY A 309 2.11 26.45 5.51
C GLY A 309 2.83 25.80 4.33
N GLU A 310 2.41 26.04 3.08
CA GLU A 310 3.06 25.49 1.89
C GLU A 310 4.01 26.51 1.27
N PHE A 311 5.20 26.09 0.92
CA PHE A 311 6.24 26.94 0.38
C PHE A 311 7.18 26.18 -0.54
N TRP A 312 7.83 26.93 -1.43
CA TRP A 312 8.92 26.43 -2.26
C TRP A 312 10.28 26.79 -1.67
N MET A 313 11.28 25.97 -1.93
CA MET A 313 12.69 26.26 -1.68
C MET A 313 13.57 25.60 -2.73
N SER A 314 14.82 26.03 -2.85
CA SER A 314 15.76 25.34 -3.74
C SER A 314 16.09 23.94 -3.21
N CYS A 315 16.38 23.00 -4.10
CA CYS A 315 16.84 21.66 -3.67
C CYS A 315 18.15 21.73 -2.87
N GLN A 316 18.99 22.73 -3.12
CA GLN A 316 20.20 22.96 -2.32
C GLN A 316 19.86 23.38 -0.90
N ASP A 317 18.98 24.39 -0.73
CA ASP A 317 18.54 24.82 0.60
C ASP A 317 17.84 23.67 1.35
N PHE A 318 17.10 22.81 0.63
CA PHE A 318 16.49 21.61 1.22
C PHE A 318 17.54 20.64 1.76
N GLN A 319 18.59 20.34 0.97
CA GLN A 319 19.68 19.47 1.41
C GLN A 319 20.44 20.03 2.61
N ASP A 320 20.59 21.36 2.68
CA ASP A 320 21.32 22.04 3.77
C ASP A 320 20.50 22.10 5.07
N ASN A 321 19.18 22.09 5.00
CA ASN A 321 18.31 22.30 6.15
C ASN A 321 17.56 21.04 6.64
N PHE A 322 17.48 19.98 5.86
CA PHE A 322 16.78 18.75 6.20
C PHE A 322 17.75 17.56 6.34
N SER A 323 17.42 16.66 7.25
CA SER A 323 18.27 15.50 7.53
C SER A 323 17.94 14.26 6.68
N CYS A 324 16.71 14.15 6.23
CA CYS A 324 16.21 12.96 5.54
C CYS A 324 14.98 13.24 4.70
N LEU A 325 14.78 12.44 3.67
CA LEU A 325 13.55 12.30 2.92
C LEU A 325 13.07 10.85 3.06
N TYR A 326 11.82 10.67 3.48
CA TYR A 326 11.17 9.37 3.57
C TYR A 326 10.16 9.22 2.44
N ILE A 327 10.24 8.10 1.72
CA ILE A 327 9.34 7.73 0.63
C ILE A 327 8.67 6.41 0.99
N CYS A 328 7.34 6.39 1.02
CA CYS A 328 6.56 5.21 1.38
C CYS A 328 5.67 4.76 0.24
N ASN A 329 5.71 3.46 -0.06
CA ASN A 329 4.88 2.82 -1.06
C ASN A 329 4.42 1.44 -0.60
N GLN A 330 3.38 0.90 -1.26
CA GLN A 330 2.90 -0.48 -1.03
C GLN A 330 4.00 -1.52 -1.32
N PHE A 331 4.75 -1.30 -2.41
CA PHE A 331 5.95 -2.05 -2.77
C PHE A 331 7.13 -1.09 -2.89
N PRO A 332 8.37 -1.57 -2.71
CA PRO A 332 9.53 -0.74 -2.96
C PRO A 332 9.51 -0.15 -4.37
N VAL A 333 9.91 1.10 -4.49
CA VAL A 333 10.04 1.79 -5.79
C VAL A 333 11.52 1.93 -6.10
N GLY A 334 11.91 1.57 -7.33
CA GLY A 334 13.24 1.86 -7.84
C GLY A 334 13.41 3.36 -8.03
N LEU A 335 14.29 3.95 -7.26
CA LEU A 335 14.57 5.38 -7.26
C LEU A 335 15.90 5.71 -7.97
N ASN A 336 16.47 4.75 -8.70
CA ASN A 336 17.71 4.94 -9.44
C ASN A 336 17.47 5.69 -10.75
N GLU A 337 18.46 6.47 -11.18
CA GLU A 337 18.44 7.15 -12.47
C GLU A 337 18.15 6.16 -13.62
N GLY A 338 17.08 6.41 -14.36
CA GLY A 338 16.66 5.56 -15.49
C GLY A 338 15.76 4.39 -15.12
N SER A 339 15.41 4.21 -13.83
CA SER A 339 14.48 3.15 -13.43
C SER A 339 13.09 3.43 -13.98
N MET A 340 12.57 2.50 -14.75
CA MET A 340 11.20 2.53 -15.22
C MET A 340 10.24 2.37 -14.01
N PRO A 341 9.05 2.99 -14.01
CA PRO A 341 8.08 2.88 -12.90
C PRO A 341 7.52 1.46 -12.68
N HIS A 342 8.08 0.45 -13.32
CA HIS A 342 7.60 -0.93 -13.36
C HIS A 342 8.58 -1.95 -12.75
N GLU A 343 9.49 -1.54 -11.87
CA GLU A 343 10.29 -2.51 -11.12
C GLU A 343 9.37 -3.49 -10.39
N ARG A 344 9.55 -4.77 -10.69
CA ARG A 344 8.78 -5.84 -10.06
C ARG A 344 9.47 -6.32 -8.80
N TRP A 345 8.68 -6.46 -7.76
CA TRP A 345 9.14 -7.00 -6.48
C TRP A 345 8.28 -8.19 -6.09
N SER A 346 8.90 -9.31 -5.79
CA SER A 346 8.22 -10.39 -5.07
C SER A 346 8.22 -10.07 -3.57
N GLN A 347 7.17 -10.48 -2.87
CA GLN A 347 7.03 -10.26 -1.44
C GLN A 347 6.82 -11.58 -0.71
N MET A 348 7.59 -11.77 0.35
CA MET A 348 7.37 -12.81 1.35
C MET A 348 7.03 -12.17 2.68
N MET A 349 6.00 -12.67 3.37
CA MET A 349 5.57 -12.18 4.67
C MET A 349 5.54 -13.31 5.69
N PHE A 350 6.12 -13.05 6.87
CA PHE A 350 6.19 -14.01 7.97
C PHE A 350 5.79 -13.31 9.27
N LYS A 351 4.68 -13.75 9.86
CA LYS A 351 4.29 -13.32 11.21
C LYS A 351 4.78 -14.35 12.22
N ASN A 352 5.53 -13.93 13.22
CA ASN A 352 6.14 -14.84 14.18
C ASN A 352 6.38 -14.12 15.53
N ARG A 353 6.85 -14.91 16.50
CA ARG A 353 7.24 -14.42 17.83
C ARG A 353 8.69 -14.82 18.09
N ALA A 354 9.54 -13.80 18.31
CA ALA A 354 10.90 -14.02 18.77
C ALA A 354 10.92 -14.03 20.30
N THR A 355 11.58 -15.02 20.86
CA THR A 355 11.80 -15.09 22.32
C THR A 355 13.29 -14.93 22.62
N PRO A 356 13.69 -14.29 23.73
CA PRO A 356 15.08 -14.22 24.15
C PRO A 356 15.65 -15.63 24.26
N GLY A 357 16.82 -15.85 23.72
CA GLY A 357 17.53 -17.12 23.80
C GLY A 357 18.87 -16.95 24.48
N ASP A 358 19.35 -18.06 25.03
CA ASP A 358 20.71 -18.12 25.53
C ASP A 358 21.70 -17.90 24.39
N THR A 359 22.60 -16.94 24.56
CA THR A 359 23.47 -16.41 23.52
C THR A 359 24.57 -17.36 23.08
N THR A 360 24.76 -18.49 23.74
CA THR A 360 25.83 -19.47 23.50
C THR A 360 25.48 -20.57 22.49
N GLU A 361 24.19 -20.90 22.34
CA GLU A 361 23.68 -21.77 21.26
C GLU A 361 22.69 -21.07 20.34
N GLY A 362 22.63 -19.86 20.37
CA GLY A 362 21.59 -18.84 20.34
C GLY A 362 20.99 -18.49 19.03
N LEU A 363 21.11 -19.23 17.97
CA LEU A 363 20.35 -18.98 16.77
C LEU A 363 19.19 -19.95 16.72
N ARG A 364 18.13 -19.56 17.45
CA ARG A 364 16.94 -20.38 17.59
C ARG A 364 16.37 -20.81 16.26
N ARG A 365 15.90 -22.02 16.32
CA ARG A 365 15.34 -22.77 15.19
C ARG A 365 14.15 -22.08 14.53
N ASP A 366 13.43 -21.22 15.24
CA ASP A 366 12.12 -20.69 14.85
C ASP A 366 12.20 -19.32 14.14
N THR A 367 13.38 -18.70 14.09
CA THR A 367 13.59 -17.34 13.57
C THR A 367 14.48 -17.30 12.33
N GLN A 368 14.62 -18.40 11.62
CA GLN A 368 15.41 -18.48 10.38
C GLN A 368 14.50 -18.40 9.16
N TYR A 369 14.81 -17.49 8.24
CA TYR A 369 14.07 -17.30 7.00
C TYR A 369 15.02 -17.42 5.82
N ILE A 370 14.90 -18.52 5.07
CA ILE A 370 15.76 -18.81 3.92
C ILE A 370 15.09 -18.24 2.67
N PHE A 371 15.84 -17.48 1.86
CA PHE A 371 15.40 -16.91 0.60
C PHE A 371 16.52 -16.98 -0.43
N SER A 372 16.16 -16.91 -1.71
CA SER A 372 17.12 -16.95 -2.82
C SER A 372 17.03 -15.66 -3.62
N VAL A 373 18.18 -15.05 -3.88
CA VAL A 373 18.33 -13.86 -4.73
C VAL A 373 18.59 -14.34 -6.16
N PRO A 374 17.74 -13.94 -7.14
CA PRO A 374 17.88 -14.34 -8.53
C PRO A 374 19.14 -13.77 -9.20
N GLU A 375 19.55 -14.36 -10.31
CA GLU A 375 20.62 -13.86 -11.17
C GLU A 375 20.16 -12.61 -11.94
N GLY A 376 21.09 -11.75 -12.34
CA GLY A 376 20.81 -10.59 -13.20
C GLY A 376 20.43 -9.29 -12.50
N MET A 377 20.55 -9.21 -11.16
CA MET A 377 20.20 -8.00 -10.39
C MET A 377 21.45 -7.25 -9.94
N GLU A 378 21.57 -5.97 -10.31
CA GLU A 378 22.82 -5.22 -10.09
C GLU A 378 22.88 -4.42 -8.78
N SER A 379 21.77 -3.89 -8.24
CA SER A 379 21.83 -3.08 -7.02
C SER A 379 20.48 -2.97 -6.29
N ASN A 380 20.51 -2.76 -4.96
CA ASN A 380 19.33 -2.61 -4.09
C ASN A 380 18.24 -3.65 -4.37
N ASN A 381 18.65 -4.90 -4.45
CA ASN A 381 17.81 -5.99 -4.95
C ASN A 381 17.01 -6.73 -3.86
N VAL A 382 17.29 -6.43 -2.59
CA VAL A 382 16.57 -7.01 -1.44
C VAL A 382 16.22 -5.92 -0.44
N ILE A 383 14.95 -5.87 -0.04
CA ILE A 383 14.51 -4.99 1.03
C ILE A 383 13.83 -5.85 2.11
N MET A 384 14.24 -5.65 3.35
CA MET A 384 13.63 -6.29 4.51
C MET A 384 12.98 -5.25 5.40
N SER A 385 11.72 -5.49 5.77
CA SER A 385 10.98 -4.65 6.71
C SER A 385 10.49 -5.50 7.87
N ILE A 386 10.79 -5.04 9.10
CA ILE A 386 10.32 -5.65 10.34
C ILE A 386 9.35 -4.68 11.01
N ASN A 387 8.16 -5.17 11.32
CA ASN A 387 7.13 -4.44 12.01
C ASN A 387 6.81 -5.15 13.33
N ILE A 388 6.71 -4.41 14.42
CA ILE A 388 6.32 -4.93 15.73
C ILE A 388 5.03 -4.30 16.21
N MET A 389 4.29 -5.02 17.06
CA MET A 389 3.04 -4.51 17.62
C MET A 389 3.32 -3.44 18.69
N LEU A 390 2.56 -2.35 18.66
CA LEU A 390 2.64 -1.23 19.60
C LEU A 390 2.54 -1.67 21.09
N GLN A 391 1.70 -2.67 21.35
CA GLN A 391 1.51 -3.22 22.70
C GLN A 391 2.79 -3.79 23.32
N ASN A 392 3.80 -4.10 22.52
CA ASN A 392 5.10 -4.57 22.96
C ASN A 392 6.09 -3.44 23.27
N LEU A 393 5.70 -2.18 23.07
CA LEU A 393 6.54 -0.99 23.27
C LEU A 393 6.34 -0.35 24.65
N LYS A 394 6.33 -1.11 25.72
CA LYS A 394 6.37 -0.50 27.06
C LYS A 394 7.63 0.33 27.20
N ALA A 395 7.48 1.67 27.21
CA ALA A 395 8.47 2.68 27.62
C ALA A 395 9.95 2.33 27.35
N ARG A 396 10.29 1.79 26.17
CA ARG A 396 11.63 1.25 25.87
C ARG A 396 12.45 2.21 25.03
N GLU A 397 13.69 2.36 25.38
CA GLU A 397 14.65 3.19 24.65
C GLU A 397 15.20 2.53 23.37
N LYS A 398 15.02 1.21 23.17
CA LYS A 398 15.63 0.45 22.06
C LYS A 398 14.65 -0.50 21.42
N PHE A 399 14.76 -0.64 20.10
CA PHE A 399 14.03 -1.66 19.34
C PHE A 399 14.38 -3.06 19.89
N PRO A 400 13.39 -3.89 20.23
CA PRO A 400 13.61 -5.11 20.98
C PRO A 400 14.15 -6.28 20.14
N LEU A 401 14.22 -6.12 18.83
CA LEU A 401 14.69 -7.14 17.90
C LEU A 401 15.98 -6.73 17.21
N SER A 402 16.81 -7.72 16.89
CA SER A 402 17.91 -7.59 15.94
C SER A 402 17.76 -8.62 14.83
N PHE A 403 18.27 -8.31 13.64
CA PHE A 403 18.35 -9.31 12.59
C PHE A 403 19.73 -9.32 11.93
N LYS A 404 20.11 -10.50 11.42
CA LYS A 404 21.37 -10.74 10.71
C LYS A 404 21.09 -11.50 9.44
N VAL A 405 21.82 -11.21 8.38
CA VAL A 405 21.72 -11.91 7.10
C VAL A 405 23.03 -12.61 6.81
N PHE A 406 22.96 -13.91 6.48
CA PHE A 406 24.11 -14.73 6.13
C PHE A 406 23.93 -15.31 4.74
N LYS A 407 25.02 -15.39 3.97
CA LYS A 407 25.05 -16.16 2.73
C LYS A 407 25.15 -17.63 3.07
N VAL A 408 24.29 -18.45 2.45
CA VAL A 408 24.31 -19.91 2.66
C VAL A 408 25.33 -20.55 1.73
N ASP A 409 26.31 -21.25 2.33
CA ASP A 409 27.28 -22.01 1.57
C ASP A 409 26.60 -23.18 0.85
N PRO A 410 27.04 -23.56 -0.37
CA PRO A 410 26.46 -24.66 -1.14
C PRO A 410 26.34 -25.99 -0.40
N GLN A 411 27.28 -26.29 0.49
CA GLN A 411 27.24 -27.52 1.31
C GLN A 411 26.04 -27.59 2.26
N PHE A 412 25.46 -26.43 2.65
CA PHE A 412 24.29 -26.32 3.50
C PHE A 412 22.98 -26.11 2.73
N GLN A 413 22.99 -25.96 1.42
CA GLN A 413 21.79 -25.79 0.60
C GLN A 413 20.80 -26.97 0.67
N PRO A 414 21.22 -28.25 0.90
CA PRO A 414 20.28 -29.34 1.12
C PRO A 414 19.37 -29.15 2.34
N PHE A 415 19.77 -28.34 3.32
CA PHE A 415 18.97 -27.98 4.49
C PHE A 415 17.89 -26.94 4.15
N ARG A 416 16.93 -27.33 3.31
CA ARG A 416 15.90 -26.41 2.79
C ARG A 416 15.00 -25.77 3.86
N LYS A 417 14.94 -26.34 5.06
CA LYS A 417 14.00 -25.92 6.10
C LYS A 417 14.68 -25.16 7.23
N ARG A 418 15.93 -25.48 7.53
CA ARG A 418 16.61 -25.00 8.72
C ARG A 418 18.09 -25.30 8.65
N LEU A 419 18.92 -24.29 8.87
CA LEU A 419 20.36 -24.45 8.97
C LEU A 419 20.75 -24.94 10.36
N PRO A 420 21.70 -25.90 10.45
CA PRO A 420 22.14 -26.42 11.72
C PRO A 420 23.01 -25.39 12.49
N PRO A 421 23.16 -25.54 13.83
CA PRO A 421 24.03 -24.68 14.63
C PRO A 421 25.48 -24.60 14.12
N THR A 422 25.97 -25.69 13.53
CA THR A 422 27.30 -25.77 12.93
C THR A 422 27.53 -24.74 11.82
N PHE A 423 26.50 -24.40 11.04
CA PHE A 423 26.57 -23.33 10.07
C PHE A 423 26.95 -22.00 10.74
N PHE A 424 26.25 -21.61 11.79
CA PHE A 424 26.45 -20.33 12.47
C PHE A 424 27.76 -20.25 13.26
N SER A 425 28.29 -21.40 13.70
CA SER A 425 29.60 -21.44 14.36
C SER A 425 30.77 -21.29 13.37
N GLN A 426 30.60 -21.77 12.13
CA GLN A 426 31.60 -21.65 11.06
C GLN A 426 31.55 -20.28 10.36
N PHE A 427 30.35 -19.75 10.11
CA PHE A 427 30.12 -18.50 9.41
C PHE A 427 29.77 -17.37 10.38
N ARG A 428 30.76 -16.84 11.07
CA ARG A 428 30.59 -15.78 12.09
C ARG A 428 30.28 -14.39 11.53
N ASN A 429 30.56 -14.15 10.25
CA ASN A 429 30.39 -12.84 9.63
C ASN A 429 29.00 -12.76 8.98
N ALA A 430 28.07 -12.10 9.67
CA ALA A 430 26.85 -11.64 9.04
C ALA A 430 27.20 -10.60 7.96
N ILE A 431 26.46 -10.61 6.84
CA ILE A 431 26.60 -9.62 5.78
C ILE A 431 26.26 -8.23 6.32
N GLU A 432 25.25 -8.13 7.17
CA GLU A 432 24.98 -6.97 8.02
C GLU A 432 24.24 -7.41 9.29
N GLY A 433 24.70 -6.91 10.42
CA GLY A 433 23.98 -6.95 11.69
C GLY A 433 23.41 -5.55 11.97
N ILE A 434 22.15 -5.46 12.33
CA ILE A 434 21.52 -4.17 12.61
C ILE A 434 21.04 -4.16 14.05
N VAL A 435 21.50 -3.16 14.80
CA VAL A 435 20.97 -2.83 16.13
C VAL A 435 20.15 -1.57 16.00
N PHE A 436 18.86 -1.67 16.28
CA PHE A 436 17.92 -0.56 16.09
C PHE A 436 17.67 0.22 17.37
N LYS A 437 17.50 1.53 17.23
CA LYS A 437 16.89 2.38 18.23
C LYS A 437 15.36 2.29 18.16
N THR A 438 14.67 2.67 19.21
CA THR A 438 13.21 2.60 19.41
C THR A 438 12.37 3.01 18.19
N LYS A 439 11.78 2.03 17.49
CA LYS A 439 10.88 2.23 16.34
C LYS A 439 9.98 1.00 16.21
N CYS A 440 8.74 1.18 15.77
CA CYS A 440 7.83 0.06 15.47
C CYS A 440 8.14 -0.59 14.13
N ASN A 441 8.67 0.19 13.20
CA ASN A 441 8.87 -0.23 11.81
C ASN A 441 10.30 0.08 11.37
N VAL A 442 11.03 -0.96 11.00
CA VAL A 442 12.41 -0.83 10.52
C VAL A 442 12.50 -1.43 9.14
N THR A 443 13.07 -0.68 8.20
CA THR A 443 13.32 -1.13 6.84
C THR A 443 14.79 -0.98 6.50
N LYS A 444 15.36 -1.99 5.83
CA LYS A 444 16.75 -1.98 5.35
C LYS A 444 16.82 -2.54 3.93
N SER A 445 17.54 -1.81 3.09
CA SER A 445 17.90 -2.26 1.73
C SER A 445 19.25 -2.96 1.75
N PHE A 446 19.36 -4.02 0.95
CA PHE A 446 20.59 -4.79 0.77
C PHE A 446 20.92 -4.88 -0.71
N ASN A 447 22.21 -4.94 -0.97
CA ASN A 447 22.76 -5.28 -2.29
C ASN A 447 23.43 -6.66 -2.18
N LEU A 448 22.68 -7.70 -2.53
CA LEU A 448 23.13 -9.08 -2.39
C LEU A 448 23.43 -9.69 -3.75
N ARG A 449 24.56 -10.42 -3.85
CA ARG A 449 24.88 -11.20 -5.04
C ARG A 449 23.89 -12.37 -5.19
N PRO A 450 23.67 -12.90 -6.41
CA PRO A 450 22.84 -14.07 -6.60
C PRO A 450 23.26 -15.24 -5.68
N GLY A 451 22.27 -15.94 -5.16
CA GLY A 451 22.50 -17.06 -4.26
C GLY A 451 21.47 -17.21 -3.14
N THR A 452 21.69 -18.18 -2.27
CA THR A 452 20.81 -18.46 -1.15
C THR A 452 21.30 -17.75 0.12
N TYR A 453 20.36 -17.17 0.86
CA TYR A 453 20.62 -16.43 2.10
C TYR A 453 19.67 -16.87 3.20
N VAL A 454 20.07 -16.63 4.44
CA VAL A 454 19.21 -16.78 5.62
C VAL A 454 19.18 -15.50 6.43
N ALA A 455 17.99 -15.00 6.71
CA ALA A 455 17.76 -13.97 7.68
C ALA A 455 17.44 -14.60 9.03
N VAL A 456 18.11 -14.15 10.09
CA VAL A 456 17.93 -14.60 11.46
C VAL A 456 17.47 -13.42 12.31
N ILE A 457 16.33 -13.58 12.99
CA ILE A 457 15.77 -12.56 13.86
C ILE A 457 15.91 -13.02 15.31
N SER A 458 16.36 -12.13 16.18
CA SER A 458 16.59 -12.41 17.60
C SER A 458 15.96 -11.35 18.48
N ALA A 459 15.30 -11.76 19.57
CA ALA A 459 14.83 -10.88 20.61
C ALA A 459 15.93 -10.63 21.65
N GLN A 460 16.04 -9.39 22.16
CA GLN A 460 17.10 -9.01 23.11
C GLN A 460 16.76 -9.34 24.56
N SER A 461 15.57 -9.01 25.02
CA SER A 461 15.21 -9.08 26.44
C SER A 461 13.87 -9.75 26.73
N GLU A 462 12.91 -9.66 25.82
CA GLU A 462 11.56 -10.19 26.00
C GLU A 462 11.05 -10.83 24.71
N ALA A 463 9.98 -11.61 24.83
CA ALA A 463 9.31 -12.19 23.67
C ALA A 463 8.55 -11.08 22.90
N VAL A 464 8.79 -10.99 21.61
CA VAL A 464 8.23 -9.95 20.73
C VAL A 464 7.55 -10.59 19.52
N GLU A 465 6.30 -10.24 19.29
CA GLU A 465 5.61 -10.56 18.04
C GLU A 465 6.00 -9.56 16.96
N PHE A 466 6.29 -10.08 15.77
CA PHE A 466 6.73 -9.27 14.65
C PHE A 466 6.19 -9.80 13.32
N LEU A 467 6.14 -8.91 12.35
CA LEU A 467 5.99 -9.21 10.94
C LEU A 467 7.32 -8.95 10.24
N LEU A 468 7.88 -9.96 9.58
CA LEU A 468 8.97 -9.81 8.65
C LEU A 468 8.41 -9.78 7.23
N ARG A 469 8.77 -8.76 6.45
CA ARG A 469 8.53 -8.69 5.01
C ARG A 469 9.87 -8.68 4.28
N ILE A 470 10.05 -9.60 3.35
CA ILE A 470 11.22 -9.66 2.48
C ILE A 470 10.75 -9.39 1.06
N PHE A 471 11.28 -8.35 0.46
CA PHE A 471 11.04 -7.98 -0.93
C PHE A 471 12.27 -8.32 -1.74
N LEU A 472 12.09 -9.05 -2.82
CA LEU A 472 13.14 -9.38 -3.78
C LEU A 472 12.82 -8.69 -5.10
N LYS A 473 13.78 -7.93 -5.62
CA LYS A 473 13.68 -7.36 -6.96
C LYS A 473 13.68 -8.51 -7.96
N MET A 474 12.73 -8.48 -8.88
CA MET A 474 12.61 -9.50 -9.93
C MET A 474 13.31 -9.02 -11.20
N PRO A 475 13.99 -9.89 -11.93
CA PRO A 475 14.57 -9.55 -13.22
C PRO A 475 13.49 -8.98 -14.16
N ASP A 476 13.86 -7.97 -14.95
CA ASP A 476 13.09 -7.54 -16.11
C ASP A 476 13.19 -8.62 -17.21
N ASP A 477 12.66 -9.78 -16.93
CA ASP A 477 12.50 -10.79 -17.95
C ASP A 477 11.19 -10.52 -18.66
N ASP A 478 11.26 -10.00 -19.85
CA ASP A 478 10.14 -9.74 -20.76
C ASP A 478 9.30 -11.00 -21.06
N ARG A 479 9.56 -12.10 -20.37
CA ARG A 479 9.09 -13.44 -20.74
C ARG A 479 8.25 -14.18 -19.72
N THR A 480 8.02 -13.68 -18.49
CA THR A 480 7.17 -14.42 -17.54
C THR A 480 6.29 -13.51 -16.70
N LEU A 481 5.09 -13.30 -17.20
CA LEU A 481 3.96 -12.64 -16.54
C LEU A 481 3.10 -13.64 -15.74
N ASP A 482 3.66 -14.61 -15.05
CA ASP A 482 2.90 -15.49 -14.18
C ASP A 482 3.65 -15.77 -12.87
N GLY A 483 3.12 -15.16 -11.80
CA GLY A 483 3.59 -15.38 -10.44
C GLY A 483 3.15 -16.73 -9.87
N ASN A 484 3.84 -17.79 -10.25
CA ASN A 484 3.85 -19.03 -9.48
C ASN A 484 5.17 -19.77 -9.76
N PHE A 485 6.15 -19.56 -8.87
CA PHE A 485 7.35 -20.37 -8.90
C PHE A 485 7.09 -21.73 -8.23
N ASN A 486 6.70 -22.72 -9.03
CA ASN A 486 6.98 -24.10 -8.71
C ASN A 486 8.40 -24.45 -9.16
N LEU A 487 9.30 -24.63 -8.21
CA LEU A 487 10.72 -24.96 -8.41
C LEU A 487 10.96 -26.40 -8.93
N THR A 488 10.06 -26.94 -9.74
CA THR A 488 10.29 -28.22 -10.44
C THR A 488 9.46 -28.27 -11.73
N ALA A 489 9.94 -27.62 -12.78
CA ALA A 489 9.53 -28.01 -14.13
C ALA A 489 10.76 -27.98 -15.04
N PRO A 490 10.96 -28.99 -15.88
CA PRO A 490 12.09 -29.05 -16.81
C PRO A 490 11.91 -27.97 -17.90
N LYS A 491 13.04 -27.46 -18.40
CA LYS A 491 13.13 -26.55 -19.55
C LYS A 491 12.19 -26.99 -20.68
N ALA A 492 11.09 -26.29 -20.83
CA ALA A 492 10.31 -26.34 -22.07
C ALA A 492 10.96 -25.42 -23.10
N SER A 493 11.11 -25.94 -24.27
CA SER A 493 11.95 -25.50 -25.37
C SER A 493 11.62 -24.09 -25.91
N LEU A 494 12.66 -23.41 -26.34
CA LEU A 494 12.70 -22.15 -27.10
C LEU A 494 11.86 -22.09 -28.40
N LEU A 495 11.00 -23.07 -28.66
CA LEU A 495 10.22 -23.20 -29.90
C LEU A 495 8.80 -22.60 -29.82
N GLU A 496 8.28 -22.23 -28.62
CA GLU A 496 6.89 -21.74 -28.49
C GLU A 496 6.73 -20.23 -28.74
N ASN A 497 7.73 -19.40 -28.48
CA ASN A 497 7.63 -17.95 -28.66
C ASN A 497 7.65 -17.50 -30.11
N ASP A 498 8.44 -18.14 -30.96
CA ASP A 498 8.45 -17.87 -32.40
C ASP A 498 7.12 -18.21 -33.07
N SER A 499 6.37 -19.17 -32.51
CA SER A 499 5.07 -19.57 -33.03
C SER A 499 3.97 -18.55 -32.72
N GLN A 500 3.95 -17.94 -31.53
CA GLN A 500 2.91 -16.98 -31.10
C GLN A 500 3.02 -15.67 -31.89
N GLU A 501 4.22 -15.12 -32.01
CA GLU A 501 4.45 -13.90 -32.77
C GLU A 501 4.17 -14.09 -34.27
N SER A 502 4.55 -15.23 -34.81
CA SER A 502 4.26 -15.60 -36.18
C SER A 502 2.75 -15.72 -36.43
N ILE A 503 2.00 -16.34 -35.48
CA ILE A 503 0.54 -16.46 -35.54
C ILE A 503 -0.10 -15.06 -35.44
N PHE A 504 0.32 -14.22 -34.51
CA PHE A 504 -0.19 -12.87 -34.36
C PHE A 504 -0.01 -12.06 -35.66
N ARG A 505 1.20 -12.01 -36.19
CA ARG A 505 1.55 -11.26 -37.41
C ARG A 505 0.76 -11.74 -38.66
N LYS A 506 0.40 -13.01 -38.70
CA LYS A 506 -0.39 -13.59 -39.81
C LYS A 506 -1.80 -13.02 -39.87
N TYR A 507 -2.38 -12.68 -38.73
CA TYR A 507 -3.80 -12.24 -38.65
C TYR A 507 -3.96 -10.76 -38.31
N ALA A 508 -2.95 -10.11 -37.65
CA ALA A 508 -3.01 -8.71 -37.27
C ALA A 508 -2.93 -7.75 -38.44
N GLN A 509 -3.68 -6.67 -38.41
CA GLN A 509 -3.68 -5.63 -39.42
C GLN A 509 -2.32 -4.89 -39.40
N GLN A 510 -1.62 -4.94 -40.53
CA GLN A 510 -0.26 -4.40 -40.68
C GLN A 510 0.76 -4.90 -39.58
N GLY A 511 0.45 -6.03 -38.93
CA GLY A 511 1.29 -6.61 -37.89
C GLY A 511 1.30 -5.87 -36.53
N LEU A 512 0.41 -4.88 -36.31
CA LEU A 512 0.44 -4.02 -35.13
C LEU A 512 -0.68 -4.32 -34.11
N ASN A 513 -1.88 -4.63 -34.57
CA ASN A 513 -3.02 -4.91 -33.69
C ASN A 513 -4.06 -5.82 -34.39
N MET A 514 -4.98 -6.38 -33.59
CA MET A 514 -5.99 -7.34 -34.04
C MET A 514 -7.36 -6.94 -33.50
N ASP A 515 -8.36 -6.86 -34.37
CA ASP A 515 -9.75 -6.67 -34.00
C ASP A 515 -10.49 -8.01 -33.77
N ALA A 516 -11.74 -7.94 -33.31
CA ALA A 516 -12.55 -9.12 -33.02
C ALA A 516 -12.78 -10.04 -34.26
N THR A 517 -12.83 -9.49 -35.48
CA THR A 517 -13.01 -10.24 -36.69
C THR A 517 -11.77 -11.04 -37.09
N GLN A 518 -10.61 -10.40 -36.89
CA GLN A 518 -9.30 -11.03 -37.10
C GLN A 518 -9.05 -12.11 -36.05
N LEU A 519 -9.41 -11.82 -34.78
CA LEU A 519 -9.33 -12.79 -33.68
C LEU A 519 -10.24 -14.00 -33.98
N GLN A 520 -11.48 -13.79 -34.48
CA GLN A 520 -12.38 -14.85 -34.85
C GLN A 520 -11.77 -15.77 -35.93
N SER A 521 -11.18 -15.16 -36.95
CA SER A 521 -10.53 -15.93 -38.04
C SER A 521 -9.36 -16.76 -37.49
N LEU A 522 -8.54 -16.18 -36.60
CA LEU A 522 -7.43 -16.85 -35.94
C LEU A 522 -7.92 -18.03 -35.08
N LEU A 523 -8.87 -17.80 -34.16
CA LEU A 523 -9.36 -18.82 -33.24
C LEU A 523 -9.98 -20.02 -33.96
N ASN A 524 -10.79 -19.75 -34.98
CA ASN A 524 -11.42 -20.81 -35.77
C ASN A 524 -10.41 -21.61 -36.63
N GLN A 525 -9.33 -20.99 -37.08
CA GLN A 525 -8.33 -21.66 -37.93
C GLN A 525 -7.20 -22.32 -37.17
N GLU A 526 -6.75 -21.74 -36.06
CA GLU A 526 -5.59 -22.24 -35.34
C GLU A 526 -5.97 -22.96 -34.03
N LEU A 527 -6.90 -22.42 -33.22
CA LEU A 527 -7.23 -23.01 -31.91
C LEU A 527 -8.19 -24.20 -32.07
N LEU A 528 -9.20 -24.09 -32.94
CA LEU A 528 -10.19 -25.16 -33.19
C LEU A 528 -9.74 -26.21 -34.21
N LYS A 529 -8.51 -26.16 -34.67
CA LYS A 529 -7.96 -27.14 -35.62
C LYS A 529 -8.04 -28.55 -35.02
N GLY A 530 -8.89 -29.38 -35.60
CA GLY A 530 -9.13 -30.77 -35.14
C GLY A 530 -10.31 -30.96 -34.16
N THR A 531 -11.13 -29.94 -33.91
CA THR A 531 -12.39 -30.01 -33.14
C THR A 531 -13.59 -29.77 -34.11
N PRO A 532 -14.14 -30.79 -34.74
CA PRO A 532 -15.24 -30.59 -35.68
C PRO A 532 -16.51 -30.21 -34.93
N GLY A 533 -17.19 -29.17 -35.43
CA GLY A 533 -18.51 -28.74 -34.98
C GLY A 533 -18.54 -27.53 -34.04
N ASP A 534 -17.42 -27.10 -33.47
CA ASP A 534 -17.34 -25.91 -32.65
C ASP A 534 -16.82 -24.72 -33.49
N THR A 535 -17.37 -23.53 -33.28
CA THR A 535 -16.91 -22.28 -33.91
C THR A 535 -17.03 -21.12 -32.93
N PHE A 536 -16.06 -20.23 -32.92
CA PHE A 536 -16.16 -18.95 -32.19
C PHE A 536 -17.06 -18.01 -33.01
N SER A 537 -18.09 -17.49 -32.40
CA SER A 537 -18.92 -16.41 -32.95
C SER A 537 -18.19 -15.06 -32.85
N LEU A 538 -18.62 -14.08 -33.65
CA LEU A 538 -18.07 -12.73 -33.58
C LEU A 538 -18.34 -12.08 -32.21
N ASP A 539 -19.47 -12.36 -31.58
CA ASP A 539 -19.81 -11.79 -30.25
C ASP A 539 -18.99 -12.40 -29.13
N GLU A 540 -18.65 -13.69 -29.19
CA GLU A 540 -17.67 -14.28 -28.27
C GLU A 540 -16.28 -13.63 -28.43
N CYS A 541 -15.84 -13.39 -29.67
CA CYS A 541 -14.58 -12.73 -29.95
C CYS A 541 -14.56 -11.26 -29.49
N ARG A 542 -15.68 -10.53 -29.65
CA ARG A 542 -15.85 -9.18 -29.09
C ARG A 542 -15.75 -9.19 -27.57
N SER A 543 -16.39 -10.15 -26.91
CA SER A 543 -16.30 -10.32 -25.47
C SER A 543 -14.87 -10.64 -25.02
N ILE A 544 -14.15 -11.50 -25.73
CA ILE A 544 -12.75 -11.82 -25.46
C ILE A 544 -11.85 -10.56 -25.61
N VAL A 545 -12.05 -9.80 -26.70
CA VAL A 545 -11.31 -8.54 -26.90
C VAL A 545 -11.58 -7.58 -25.75
N ALA A 546 -12.84 -7.35 -25.38
CA ALA A 546 -13.21 -6.46 -24.28
C ALA A 546 -12.58 -6.86 -22.93
N LEU A 547 -12.44 -8.16 -22.65
CA LEU A 547 -11.81 -8.67 -21.44
C LEU A 547 -10.28 -8.54 -21.42
N MET A 548 -9.66 -8.46 -22.59
CA MET A 548 -8.18 -8.52 -22.72
C MET A 548 -7.56 -7.20 -23.16
N ASP A 549 -8.34 -6.27 -23.72
CA ASP A 549 -7.95 -4.93 -24.16
C ASP A 549 -7.73 -4.00 -22.95
N LEU A 550 -6.48 -3.86 -22.52
CA LEU A 550 -6.13 -2.99 -21.39
C LEU A 550 -6.09 -1.50 -21.77
N LYS A 551 -5.95 -1.20 -23.07
CA LYS A 551 -5.89 0.18 -23.56
C LYS A 551 -7.27 0.73 -23.92
N VAL A 552 -8.31 -0.10 -23.85
CA VAL A 552 -9.72 0.25 -24.16
C VAL A 552 -9.84 0.89 -25.55
N ASN A 553 -9.16 0.31 -26.54
CA ASN A 553 -9.15 0.79 -27.92
C ASN A 553 -9.93 -0.13 -28.89
N GLY A 554 -10.55 -1.20 -28.37
CA GLY A 554 -11.32 -2.19 -29.14
C GLY A 554 -10.46 -3.15 -29.95
N ARG A 555 -9.15 -3.25 -29.67
CA ARG A 555 -8.18 -4.07 -30.39
C ARG A 555 -7.19 -4.71 -29.43
N LEU A 556 -6.61 -5.82 -29.84
CA LEU A 556 -5.52 -6.48 -29.10
C LEU A 556 -4.19 -6.14 -29.76
N GLU A 557 -3.27 -5.61 -28.98
CA GLU A 557 -1.87 -5.46 -29.35
C GLU A 557 -1.12 -6.77 -29.11
N GLN A 558 0.14 -6.84 -29.56
CA GLN A 558 0.95 -8.04 -29.47
C GLN A 558 1.08 -8.59 -28.04
N GLU A 559 1.28 -7.71 -27.07
CA GLU A 559 1.39 -8.09 -25.64
C GLU A 559 0.06 -8.61 -25.05
N GLU A 560 -1.05 -7.97 -25.41
CA GLU A 560 -2.38 -8.38 -24.97
C GLU A 560 -2.78 -9.71 -25.59
N PHE A 561 -2.43 -9.89 -26.88
CA PHE A 561 -2.61 -11.15 -27.57
C PHE A 561 -1.74 -12.27 -26.97
N ALA A 562 -0.50 -12.01 -26.64
CA ALA A 562 0.39 -13.01 -26.03
C ALA A 562 -0.18 -13.55 -24.71
N ARG A 563 -0.74 -12.64 -23.87
CA ARG A 563 -1.46 -13.01 -22.65
C ARG A 563 -2.71 -13.81 -22.89
N LEU A 564 -3.49 -13.42 -23.90
CA LEU A 564 -4.68 -14.16 -24.32
C LEU A 564 -4.30 -15.56 -24.82
N TRP A 565 -3.29 -15.66 -25.67
CA TRP A 565 -2.89 -16.93 -26.29
C TRP A 565 -2.50 -17.99 -25.26
N GLY A 566 -1.72 -17.62 -24.25
CA GLY A 566 -1.37 -18.52 -23.15
C GLY A 566 -2.61 -19.09 -22.44
N ARG A 567 -3.63 -18.25 -22.18
CA ARG A 567 -4.90 -18.68 -21.59
C ARG A 567 -5.71 -19.59 -22.48
N LEU A 568 -5.76 -19.28 -23.78
CA LEU A 568 -6.47 -20.08 -24.78
C LEU A 568 -5.90 -21.48 -24.89
N VAL A 569 -4.57 -21.61 -24.96
CA VAL A 569 -3.88 -22.91 -25.00
C VAL A 569 -4.15 -23.69 -23.71
N HIS A 570 -4.13 -23.00 -22.56
CA HIS A 570 -4.44 -23.65 -21.29
C HIS A 570 -5.90 -24.18 -21.24
N CYS A 571 -6.87 -23.35 -21.63
CA CYS A 571 -8.28 -23.76 -21.75
C CYS A 571 -8.46 -24.95 -22.69
N GLN A 572 -7.78 -24.95 -23.85
CA GLN A 572 -7.80 -26.05 -24.79
C GLN A 572 -7.26 -27.35 -24.18
N ASN A 573 -6.17 -27.26 -23.39
CA ASN A 573 -5.59 -28.42 -22.72
C ASN A 573 -6.54 -28.98 -21.65
N VAL A 574 -7.15 -28.11 -20.83
CA VAL A 574 -8.16 -28.51 -19.82
C VAL A 574 -9.36 -29.18 -20.52
N PHE A 575 -9.84 -28.61 -21.60
CA PHE A 575 -10.95 -29.16 -22.39
C PHE A 575 -10.61 -30.55 -22.95
N ARG A 576 -9.46 -30.68 -23.64
CA ARG A 576 -9.00 -31.96 -24.24
C ARG A 576 -8.76 -33.04 -23.19
N ASN A 577 -8.14 -32.71 -22.08
CA ASN A 577 -7.89 -33.67 -20.99
C ASN A 577 -9.19 -34.20 -20.38
N THR A 578 -10.21 -33.35 -20.27
CA THR A 578 -11.53 -33.76 -19.79
C THR A 578 -12.26 -34.61 -20.84
N GLN A 579 -12.25 -34.17 -22.10
CA GLN A 579 -12.87 -34.89 -23.21
C GLN A 579 -12.25 -36.29 -23.43
N GLN A 580 -10.92 -36.45 -23.25
CA GLN A 580 -10.26 -37.75 -23.36
C GLN A 580 -10.70 -38.73 -22.27
N ARG A 581 -11.15 -38.26 -21.11
CA ARG A 581 -11.59 -39.08 -19.97
C ARG A 581 -13.08 -39.46 -20.09
N SER A 582 -13.93 -38.56 -20.54
CA SER A 582 -15.39 -38.70 -20.52
C SER A 582 -16.04 -38.74 -21.91
N GLY A 583 -15.25 -38.60 -22.99
CA GLY A 583 -15.74 -38.57 -24.37
C GLY A 583 -16.37 -37.24 -24.78
N VAL A 584 -17.03 -36.53 -23.87
CA VAL A 584 -17.70 -35.26 -24.09
C VAL A 584 -17.47 -34.36 -22.88
N PHE A 585 -17.28 -33.05 -23.05
CA PHE A 585 -17.22 -32.11 -21.96
C PHE A 585 -18.63 -31.72 -21.51
N LEU A 586 -19.02 -32.09 -20.33
CA LEU A 586 -20.33 -31.81 -19.76
C LEU A 586 -20.27 -30.70 -18.69
N SER A 587 -21.39 -30.06 -18.42
CA SER A 587 -21.53 -29.03 -17.38
C SER A 587 -21.09 -29.51 -15.99
N LEU A 588 -21.20 -30.80 -15.69
CA LEU A 588 -20.71 -31.42 -14.47
C LEU A 588 -19.18 -31.35 -14.34
N ASP A 589 -18.46 -31.22 -15.44
CA ASP A 589 -17.00 -31.11 -15.48
C ASP A 589 -16.52 -29.67 -15.19
N LEU A 590 -17.42 -28.67 -15.21
CA LEU A 590 -17.06 -27.26 -15.04
C LEU A 590 -16.35 -26.97 -13.70
N ARG A 591 -16.84 -27.57 -12.61
CA ARG A 591 -16.19 -27.39 -11.28
C ARG A 591 -14.74 -27.84 -11.30
N LYS A 592 -14.47 -28.95 -11.96
CA LYS A 592 -13.14 -29.50 -12.09
C LYS A 592 -12.29 -28.66 -13.02
N ALA A 593 -12.85 -28.26 -14.16
CA ALA A 593 -12.17 -27.38 -15.11
C ALA A 593 -11.75 -26.05 -14.47
N ILE A 594 -12.62 -25.41 -13.69
CA ILE A 594 -12.30 -24.19 -12.92
C ILE A 594 -11.15 -24.44 -11.93
N LYS A 595 -11.21 -25.57 -11.23
CA LYS A 595 -10.18 -25.94 -10.25
C LYS A 595 -8.84 -26.29 -10.89
N ASP A 596 -8.86 -26.91 -12.08
CA ASP A 596 -7.66 -27.30 -12.84
C ASP A 596 -7.08 -26.10 -13.65
N THR A 597 -7.71 -24.92 -13.56
CA THR A 597 -7.29 -23.71 -14.28
C THR A 597 -6.43 -22.82 -13.38
N ASP A 598 -5.14 -22.73 -13.70
CA ASP A 598 -4.12 -22.06 -12.85
C ASP A 598 -4.41 -20.56 -12.61
N PHE A 599 -4.91 -19.84 -13.63
CA PHE A 599 -5.24 -18.42 -13.49
C PHE A 599 -6.54 -18.15 -12.71
N LEU A 600 -7.24 -19.20 -12.29
CA LEU A 600 -8.40 -19.15 -11.38
C LEU A 600 -8.07 -19.70 -9.99
N ALA A 601 -6.83 -19.97 -9.69
CA ALA A 601 -6.40 -20.50 -8.39
C ALA A 601 -6.92 -19.65 -7.23
N GLY A 602 -7.63 -20.29 -6.29
CA GLY A 602 -8.24 -19.62 -5.14
C GLY A 602 -9.65 -19.04 -5.38
N THR A 603 -10.20 -19.17 -6.59
CA THR A 603 -11.60 -18.79 -6.87
C THR A 603 -12.54 -19.90 -6.37
N SER A 604 -13.43 -19.56 -5.42
CA SER A 604 -14.47 -20.46 -4.94
C SER A 604 -15.77 -20.23 -5.69
N VAL A 605 -16.38 -21.28 -6.21
CA VAL A 605 -17.64 -21.25 -6.97
C VAL A 605 -18.69 -22.05 -6.22
N SER A 606 -19.82 -21.39 -5.88
CA SER A 606 -20.96 -22.07 -5.22
C SER A 606 -21.74 -22.96 -6.21
N ASP A 607 -22.59 -23.83 -5.68
CA ASP A 607 -23.40 -24.71 -6.50
C ASP A 607 -24.42 -23.91 -7.34
N GLU A 608 -25.01 -22.87 -6.77
CA GLU A 608 -25.95 -21.99 -7.48
C GLU A 608 -25.26 -21.26 -8.65
N LEU A 609 -24.01 -20.82 -8.46
CA LEU A 609 -23.26 -20.18 -9.52
C LEU A 609 -22.89 -21.18 -10.64
N LEU A 610 -22.58 -22.44 -10.30
CA LEU A 610 -22.35 -23.50 -11.29
C LEU A 610 -23.62 -23.82 -12.11
N GLU A 611 -24.78 -23.82 -11.47
CA GLU A 611 -26.06 -23.99 -12.18
C GLU A 611 -26.30 -22.85 -13.17
N LEU A 612 -26.07 -21.60 -12.79
CA LEU A 612 -26.16 -20.44 -13.69
C LEU A 612 -25.17 -20.50 -14.85
N MET A 613 -23.93 -20.94 -14.57
CA MET A 613 -22.93 -21.16 -15.62
C MET A 613 -23.37 -22.26 -16.58
N THR A 614 -23.95 -23.34 -16.08
CA THR A 614 -24.50 -24.44 -16.89
C THR A 614 -25.61 -23.95 -17.80
N LEU A 615 -26.54 -23.16 -17.27
CA LEU A 615 -27.65 -22.58 -18.09
C LEU A 615 -27.15 -21.63 -19.17
N ARG A 616 -26.07 -20.89 -18.91
CA ARG A 616 -25.56 -19.86 -19.84
C ARG A 616 -24.62 -20.42 -20.89
N TYR A 617 -23.79 -21.40 -20.56
CA TYR A 617 -22.69 -21.88 -21.40
C TYR A 617 -22.84 -23.32 -21.85
N GLY A 618 -23.80 -24.09 -21.32
CA GLY A 618 -24.16 -25.40 -21.77
C GLY A 618 -25.29 -25.36 -22.85
N ASP A 619 -25.30 -26.33 -23.72
CA ASP A 619 -26.43 -26.56 -24.62
C ASP A 619 -27.58 -27.34 -23.95
N SER A 620 -28.65 -27.59 -24.64
CA SER A 620 -29.81 -28.34 -24.13
C SER A 620 -29.51 -29.76 -23.68
N SER A 621 -28.37 -30.32 -24.08
CA SER A 621 -27.90 -31.66 -23.66
C SER A 621 -26.92 -31.58 -22.47
N GLY A 622 -26.59 -30.38 -21.95
CA GLY A 622 -25.62 -30.12 -20.95
C GLY A 622 -24.16 -30.18 -21.41
N ARG A 623 -23.93 -30.20 -22.72
CA ARG A 623 -22.59 -30.16 -23.33
C ARG A 623 -22.09 -28.71 -23.33
N VAL A 624 -20.82 -28.52 -22.99
CA VAL A 624 -20.11 -27.24 -23.08
C VAL A 624 -19.09 -27.34 -24.21
N SER A 625 -19.15 -26.38 -25.17
CA SER A 625 -18.19 -26.30 -26.27
C SER A 625 -16.87 -25.65 -25.80
N LEU A 626 -15.78 -25.83 -26.56
CA LEU A 626 -14.51 -25.14 -26.25
C LEU A 626 -14.66 -23.61 -26.30
N PRO A 627 -15.32 -22.98 -27.30
CA PRO A 627 -15.59 -21.54 -27.26
C PRO A 627 -16.32 -21.08 -25.97
N SER A 628 -17.39 -21.80 -25.60
CA SER A 628 -18.16 -21.51 -24.40
C SER A 628 -17.30 -21.63 -23.11
N LEU A 629 -16.46 -22.66 -23.02
CA LEU A 629 -15.55 -22.85 -21.90
C LEU A 629 -14.52 -21.71 -21.81
N VAL A 630 -13.93 -21.31 -22.94
CA VAL A 630 -12.97 -20.18 -23.01
C VAL A 630 -13.63 -18.90 -22.52
N CYS A 631 -14.79 -18.55 -23.05
CA CYS A 631 -15.52 -17.34 -22.63
C CYS A 631 -15.88 -17.36 -21.14
N LEU A 632 -16.32 -18.52 -20.62
CA LEU A 632 -16.63 -18.70 -19.21
C LEU A 632 -15.39 -18.47 -18.33
N LEU A 633 -14.27 -19.14 -18.61
CA LEU A 633 -13.08 -19.08 -17.77
C LEU A 633 -12.43 -17.69 -17.78
N LEU A 634 -12.35 -17.04 -18.95
CA LEU A 634 -11.82 -15.66 -19.05
C LEU A 634 -12.73 -14.65 -18.33
N ARG A 635 -14.04 -14.80 -18.45
CA ARG A 635 -15.01 -13.95 -17.74
C ARG A 635 -14.93 -14.14 -16.23
N LEU A 636 -14.84 -15.40 -15.77
CA LEU A 636 -14.69 -15.71 -14.34
C LEU A 636 -13.38 -15.15 -13.78
N GLU A 637 -12.27 -15.23 -14.52
CA GLU A 637 -11.00 -14.59 -14.17
C GLU A 637 -11.15 -13.06 -14.02
N ALA A 638 -11.74 -12.41 -15.03
CA ALA A 638 -11.94 -10.97 -15.02
C ALA A 638 -12.82 -10.53 -13.84
N MET A 639 -13.92 -11.23 -13.59
CA MET A 639 -14.82 -10.95 -12.47
C MET A 639 -14.13 -11.19 -11.12
N ALA A 640 -13.40 -12.28 -10.97
CA ALA A 640 -12.66 -12.59 -9.74
C ALA A 640 -11.58 -11.51 -9.45
N LYS A 641 -10.83 -11.10 -10.47
CA LYS A 641 -9.83 -10.02 -10.36
C LYS A 641 -10.48 -8.67 -10.06
N THR A 642 -11.55 -8.34 -10.75
CA THR A 642 -12.31 -7.10 -10.50
C THR A 642 -12.84 -7.07 -9.07
N PHE A 643 -13.44 -8.19 -8.61
CA PHE A 643 -13.88 -8.31 -7.23
C PHE A 643 -12.73 -8.15 -6.25
N GLN A 644 -11.61 -8.82 -6.49
CA GLN A 644 -10.42 -8.71 -5.63
C GLN A 644 -9.85 -7.29 -5.57
N ASN A 645 -9.89 -6.56 -6.68
CA ASN A 645 -9.37 -5.20 -6.78
C ASN A 645 -10.32 -4.16 -6.16
N LEU A 646 -11.62 -4.35 -6.28
CA LEU A 646 -12.65 -3.41 -5.81
C LEU A 646 -13.19 -3.75 -4.42
N SER A 647 -13.15 -5.02 -4.02
CA SER A 647 -13.64 -5.42 -2.71
C SER A 647 -12.67 -5.01 -1.61
N LYS A 648 -13.15 -4.24 -0.65
CA LYS A 648 -12.35 -3.71 0.47
C LYS A 648 -12.14 -4.75 1.58
N ASP A 649 -13.10 -5.65 1.75
CA ASP A 649 -13.17 -6.62 2.86
C ASP A 649 -13.30 -8.08 2.40
N GLY A 650 -13.30 -8.32 1.09
CA GLY A 650 -13.53 -9.64 0.49
C GLY A 650 -14.97 -10.15 0.58
N ARG A 651 -15.89 -9.36 1.16
CA ARG A 651 -17.29 -9.77 1.39
C ARG A 651 -18.28 -9.15 0.43
N GLY A 652 -17.94 -8.02 -0.21
CA GLY A 652 -18.84 -7.32 -1.10
C GLY A 652 -18.17 -6.22 -1.92
N LEU A 653 -18.92 -5.66 -2.85
CA LEU A 653 -18.55 -4.49 -3.65
C LEU A 653 -19.49 -3.35 -3.29
N TYR A 654 -18.91 -2.17 -3.01
CA TYR A 654 -19.64 -0.92 -2.88
C TYR A 654 -19.36 -0.11 -4.13
N LEU A 655 -20.32 -0.07 -5.04
CA LEU A 655 -20.21 0.60 -6.32
C LEU A 655 -21.29 1.66 -6.44
N THR A 656 -20.97 2.79 -7.05
CA THR A 656 -21.96 3.74 -7.54
C THR A 656 -22.72 3.13 -8.70
N GLU A 657 -23.89 3.66 -9.03
CA GLU A 657 -24.69 3.21 -10.18
C GLU A 657 -23.88 3.24 -11.48
N MET A 658 -23.07 4.28 -11.70
CA MET A 658 -22.22 4.39 -12.90
C MET A 658 -21.10 3.34 -12.90
N GLU A 659 -20.46 3.08 -11.79
CA GLU A 659 -19.43 2.03 -11.69
C GLU A 659 -20.03 0.64 -11.90
N TRP A 660 -21.24 0.39 -11.35
CA TRP A 660 -21.97 -0.84 -11.59
C TRP A 660 -22.34 -1.01 -13.06
N MET A 661 -22.91 0.04 -13.72
CA MET A 661 -23.24 -0.01 -15.14
C MET A 661 -21.99 -0.26 -16.00
N ASN A 662 -20.88 0.41 -15.73
CA ASN A 662 -19.63 0.17 -16.42
C ASN A 662 -19.14 -1.27 -16.25
N LEU A 663 -19.19 -1.81 -15.02
CA LEU A 663 -18.79 -3.18 -14.74
C LEU A 663 -19.67 -4.19 -15.49
N VAL A 664 -20.98 -4.00 -15.50
CA VAL A 664 -21.93 -4.92 -16.15
C VAL A 664 -21.84 -4.86 -17.68
N MET A 665 -21.61 -3.67 -18.24
CA MET A 665 -21.50 -3.50 -19.71
C MET A 665 -20.16 -4.00 -20.26
N TYR A 666 -19.09 -3.93 -19.46
CA TYR A 666 -17.76 -4.39 -19.89
C TYR A 666 -17.52 -5.89 -19.67
N ASN A 667 -18.23 -6.54 -18.76
CA ASN A 667 -18.15 -7.97 -18.49
C ASN A 667 -19.41 -8.71 -18.96
#